data_cdf325b164040e6dcf98d9bc458989af
#
_entry.id   cdf325b164040e6dcf98d9bc458989af
#
_cell.length_a   1.000
_cell.length_b   1.000
_cell.length_c   1.000
_cell.angle_alpha   90.00
_cell.angle_beta   90.00
_cell.angle_gamma   90.00
#
_symmetry.space_group_name_H-M   'P 1'
#
loop_
_entity.id
_entity.type
_entity.pdbx_description
1 polymer ?
#
loop_
_entity_poly.entity_id
_entity_poly.type
_entity_poly.pdbx_seq_one_letter_code
_entity_poly.pdbx_strand_id
1 'polypeptide(L)'
;MTAAFERASKIALVASVAAITLFQLAFHPDLTPALQWAGLGALVLGALVGPLASGLGIAFWIAVAPLAPALLRLATGRQGPVLDVVWMAGLAGALLRSGGRAGWSLPPLWRLLLGGWALVLTLAWPIVVARELDFHWHTLHDDAAVNSWAMLTAARVVAWSLYVTQTQLLGLLWFDWLWGCFSRQAAVPRAMHALWLGVTMASVVAIYQGWIDLTFLSTAFWANERRATGTLLDANGYGMLAALAAPVACYWLRRRLPLALTVLAVNGLGLWMSGSRTALVGAVAGALGLAASTLSVRRGRSSDRPDQRKPSRVAAVFLATVVVLGALFAAGSTIGPLRRIAEVPLSRAGLAGLWSRGGYGTIAVQMLRETPWTGVGPGMYHVIAPDYWRVSRQMTLAFDNAQNWWRHQASELGALGALPVLAWSALLAAGVLVAGPRQGRADAWLPRALLAGIGVASLVGMPTQNPVVLLWFFGLAAWWGTTSAGPVPEGRLRPGVGQALASALLLLIVLHAVGTAVLARGWLSVPERARRAHRDYIVGAYDLEPLAGATSFRWTSGDARFLWAVKTRWLLLRLWVQHPDAATSPVRVIVDSRCGLVVDQELRSAAPLNVAVELPDGVEMLEATVRASRTWQPSAHPPGDTRQLGVAVVSDWLKNAEDAREQPRFVALNHCDS
;
A
#
# COMPACT_ATOMS: atom_id res chain seq x y z
N MET A 1 -31.06 -11.26 14.11
CA MET A 1 -30.29 -10.39 13.19
C MET A 1 -28.79 -10.42 13.44
N THR A 2 -28.29 -10.21 14.66
CA THR A 2 -26.83 -10.22 14.97
C THR A 2 -26.13 -11.51 14.57
N ALA A 3 -26.69 -12.68 14.92
CA ALA A 3 -26.14 -13.97 14.56
C ALA A 3 -26.16 -14.24 13.03
N ALA A 4 -27.16 -13.73 12.33
CA ALA A 4 -27.24 -13.81 10.87
C ALA A 4 -26.17 -12.93 10.22
N PHE A 5 -25.99 -11.69 10.71
CA PHE A 5 -24.93 -10.78 10.26
C PHE A 5 -23.53 -11.38 10.48
N GLU A 6 -23.27 -11.92 11.68
CA GLU A 6 -22.00 -12.56 12.00
C GLU A 6 -21.69 -13.75 11.08
N ARG A 7 -22.70 -14.59 10.81
CA ARG A 7 -22.54 -15.73 9.88
C ARG A 7 -22.34 -15.26 8.45
N ALA A 8 -23.15 -14.32 7.98
CA ALA A 8 -23.04 -13.78 6.63
C ALA A 8 -21.66 -13.13 6.39
N SER A 9 -21.19 -12.32 7.33
CA SER A 9 -19.86 -11.68 7.23
C SER A 9 -18.72 -12.69 7.25
N LYS A 10 -18.82 -13.78 8.02
CA LYS A 10 -17.81 -14.84 8.03
C LYS A 10 -17.81 -15.64 6.72
N ILE A 11 -18.99 -15.99 6.21
CA ILE A 11 -19.12 -16.67 4.91
C ILE A 11 -18.57 -15.79 3.79
N ALA A 12 -18.95 -14.52 3.76
CA ALA A 12 -18.45 -13.56 2.79
C ALA A 12 -16.93 -13.42 2.82
N LEU A 13 -16.33 -13.33 4.02
CA LEU A 13 -14.89 -13.30 4.21
C LEU A 13 -14.20 -14.54 3.62
N VAL A 14 -14.69 -15.74 3.97
CA VAL A 14 -14.13 -17.01 3.50
C VAL A 14 -14.28 -17.14 1.97
N ALA A 15 -15.46 -16.83 1.45
CA ALA A 15 -15.75 -16.89 0.01
C ALA A 15 -14.89 -15.90 -0.79
N SER A 16 -14.73 -14.67 -0.31
CA SER A 16 -13.89 -13.67 -0.97
C SER A 16 -12.41 -14.04 -0.95
N VAL A 17 -11.89 -14.54 0.17
CA VAL A 17 -10.50 -15.02 0.23
C VAL A 17 -10.28 -16.14 -0.79
N ALA A 18 -11.20 -17.10 -0.88
CA ALA A 18 -11.12 -18.18 -1.86
C ALA A 18 -11.19 -17.65 -3.30
N ALA A 19 -12.20 -16.82 -3.58
CA ALA A 19 -12.44 -16.29 -4.93
C ALA A 19 -11.27 -15.42 -5.42
N ILE A 20 -10.79 -14.49 -4.59
CA ILE A 20 -9.66 -13.61 -4.96
C ILE A 20 -8.38 -14.43 -5.14
N THR A 21 -8.12 -15.40 -4.25
CA THR A 21 -6.93 -16.25 -4.37
C THR A 21 -6.94 -17.04 -5.69
N LEU A 22 -8.05 -17.67 -6.03
CA LEU A 22 -8.19 -18.41 -7.28
C LEU A 22 -8.13 -17.50 -8.50
N PHE A 23 -8.78 -16.32 -8.43
CA PHE A 23 -8.74 -15.33 -9.51
C PHE A 23 -7.31 -14.83 -9.76
N GLN A 24 -6.59 -14.50 -8.70
CA GLN A 24 -5.19 -14.08 -8.79
C GLN A 24 -4.31 -15.18 -9.40
N LEU A 25 -4.45 -16.43 -8.95
CA LEU A 25 -3.68 -17.55 -9.49
C LEU A 25 -4.00 -17.81 -10.97
N ALA A 26 -5.25 -17.61 -11.41
CA ALA A 26 -5.67 -17.85 -12.78
C ALA A 26 -5.33 -16.71 -13.75
N PHE A 27 -5.45 -15.46 -13.29
CA PHE A 27 -5.50 -14.29 -14.18
C PHE A 27 -4.47 -13.20 -13.87
N HIS A 28 -3.57 -13.39 -12.88
CA HIS A 28 -2.55 -12.38 -12.61
C HIS A 28 -1.56 -12.28 -13.79
N PRO A 29 -1.40 -11.10 -14.40
CA PRO A 29 -0.66 -10.94 -15.67
C PRO A 29 0.83 -11.28 -15.57
N ASP A 30 1.42 -11.16 -14.39
CA ASP A 30 2.84 -11.41 -14.16
C ASP A 30 3.14 -12.83 -13.64
N LEU A 31 2.11 -13.67 -13.39
CA LEU A 31 2.28 -15.07 -13.03
C LEU A 31 2.53 -15.92 -14.27
N THR A 32 3.72 -16.51 -14.35
CA THR A 32 3.97 -17.56 -15.35
C THR A 32 3.19 -18.83 -15.01
N PRO A 33 2.92 -19.71 -16.00
CA PRO A 33 2.25 -20.99 -15.73
C PRO A 33 2.90 -21.79 -14.59
N ALA A 34 4.23 -21.78 -14.49
CA ALA A 34 4.94 -22.44 -13.40
C ALA A 34 4.61 -21.85 -12.03
N LEU A 35 4.50 -20.52 -11.92
CA LEU A 35 4.09 -19.84 -10.68
C LEU A 35 2.62 -20.04 -10.36
N GLN A 36 1.75 -20.12 -11.37
CA GLN A 36 0.33 -20.47 -11.19
C GLN A 36 0.20 -21.86 -10.57
N TRP A 37 0.90 -22.86 -11.12
CA TRP A 37 0.91 -24.22 -10.57
C TRP A 37 1.57 -24.29 -9.18
N ALA A 38 2.64 -23.54 -8.96
CA ALA A 38 3.27 -23.45 -7.64
C ALA A 38 2.30 -22.84 -6.60
N GLY A 39 1.55 -21.79 -6.97
CA GLY A 39 0.53 -21.19 -6.13
C GLY A 39 -0.65 -22.12 -5.84
N LEU A 40 -1.14 -22.85 -6.85
CA LEU A 40 -2.16 -23.88 -6.67
C LEU A 40 -1.66 -25.02 -5.77
N GLY A 41 -0.42 -25.47 -6.00
CA GLY A 41 0.23 -26.46 -5.13
C GLY A 41 0.36 -25.97 -3.69
N ALA A 42 0.75 -24.71 -3.50
CA ALA A 42 0.84 -24.09 -2.18
C ALA A 42 -0.54 -24.00 -1.50
N LEU A 43 -1.60 -23.62 -2.23
CA LEU A 43 -2.98 -23.59 -1.74
C LEU A 43 -3.43 -24.97 -1.25
N VAL A 44 -3.23 -26.01 -2.06
CA VAL A 44 -3.58 -27.39 -1.72
C VAL A 44 -2.76 -27.89 -0.53
N LEU A 45 -1.44 -27.69 -0.56
CA LEU A 45 -0.55 -28.08 0.54
C LEU A 45 -0.94 -27.36 1.84
N GLY A 46 -1.23 -26.07 1.78
CA GLY A 46 -1.75 -25.30 2.91
C GLY A 46 -3.03 -25.90 3.48
N ALA A 47 -3.98 -26.26 2.61
CA ALA A 47 -5.22 -26.90 3.02
C ALA A 47 -5.01 -28.30 3.62
N LEU A 48 -4.01 -29.05 3.19
CA LEU A 48 -3.68 -30.36 3.73
C LEU A 48 -2.94 -30.27 5.08
N VAL A 49 -1.96 -29.36 5.19
CA VAL A 49 -1.07 -29.23 6.36
C VAL A 49 -1.67 -28.36 7.46
N GLY A 50 -2.48 -27.35 7.10
CA GLY A 50 -3.05 -26.38 8.04
C GLY A 50 -3.80 -26.98 9.24
N PRO A 51 -4.59 -28.06 9.09
CA PRO A 51 -5.30 -28.69 10.20
C PRO A 51 -4.44 -29.54 11.11
N LEU A 52 -3.32 -30.07 10.60
CA LEU A 52 -2.54 -31.11 11.29
C LEU A 52 -1.77 -30.63 12.52
N ALA A 53 -1.67 -29.31 12.71
CA ALA A 53 -0.79 -28.79 13.74
C ALA A 53 -1.24 -27.47 14.32
N SER A 54 -2.22 -27.46 15.19
CA SER A 54 -2.73 -26.23 15.83
C SER A 54 -1.66 -25.34 16.51
N GLY A 55 -0.49 -25.84 16.82
CA GLY A 55 0.63 -25.06 17.35
C GLY A 55 1.85 -24.99 16.42
N LEU A 56 2.16 -26.06 15.70
CA LEU A 56 3.29 -26.12 14.77
C LEU A 56 2.97 -25.43 13.44
N GLY A 57 1.73 -25.56 12.94
CA GLY A 57 1.32 -24.87 11.71
C GLY A 57 1.35 -23.34 11.85
N ILE A 58 0.94 -22.81 12.99
CA ILE A 58 1.09 -21.38 13.30
C ILE A 58 2.57 -20.98 13.27
N ALA A 59 3.40 -21.69 14.00
CA ALA A 59 4.82 -21.41 14.07
C ALA A 59 5.49 -21.51 12.70
N PHE A 60 5.09 -22.49 11.87
CA PHE A 60 5.58 -22.64 10.50
C PHE A 60 5.26 -21.40 9.64
N TRP A 61 3.98 -21.01 9.54
CA TRP A 61 3.60 -19.85 8.73
C TRP A 61 4.23 -18.55 9.19
N ILE A 62 4.37 -18.38 10.50
CA ILE A 62 5.02 -17.23 11.11
C ILE A 62 6.53 -17.17 10.79
N ALA A 63 7.22 -18.31 10.85
CA ALA A 63 8.65 -18.38 10.55
C ALA A 63 8.94 -18.23 9.04
N VAL A 64 8.08 -18.80 8.20
CA VAL A 64 8.27 -18.83 6.74
C VAL A 64 7.88 -17.51 6.10
N ALA A 65 6.85 -16.83 6.59
CA ALA A 65 6.36 -15.59 5.99
C ALA A 65 7.46 -14.53 5.74
N PRO A 66 8.40 -14.24 6.67
CA PRO A 66 9.50 -13.32 6.40
C PRO A 66 10.49 -13.82 5.35
N LEU A 67 10.58 -15.12 5.12
CA LEU A 67 11.58 -15.75 4.24
C LEU A 67 11.02 -16.05 2.84
N ALA A 68 9.71 -16.25 2.74
CA ALA A 68 9.04 -16.69 1.52
C ALA A 68 9.32 -15.80 0.29
N PRO A 69 9.27 -14.46 0.36
CA PRO A 69 9.55 -13.62 -0.80
C PRO A 69 10.96 -13.84 -1.37
N ALA A 70 11.97 -13.95 -0.49
CA ALA A 70 13.35 -14.19 -0.93
C ALA A 70 13.54 -15.59 -1.50
N LEU A 71 12.96 -16.63 -0.88
CA LEU A 71 13.04 -18.01 -1.36
C LEU A 71 12.38 -18.14 -2.75
N LEU A 72 11.21 -17.54 -2.93
CA LEU A 72 10.53 -17.52 -4.22
C LEU A 72 11.32 -16.73 -5.27
N ARG A 73 11.96 -15.63 -4.88
CA ARG A 73 12.85 -14.87 -5.77
C ARG A 73 14.04 -15.70 -6.22
N LEU A 74 14.71 -16.40 -5.30
CA LEU A 74 15.82 -17.32 -5.64
C LEU A 74 15.38 -18.42 -6.61
N ALA A 75 14.19 -18.97 -6.41
CA ALA A 75 13.65 -20.02 -7.25
C ALA A 75 13.21 -19.55 -8.65
N THR A 76 12.80 -18.29 -8.79
CA THR A 76 12.06 -17.82 -9.98
C THR A 76 12.74 -16.65 -10.71
N GLY A 77 13.67 -15.96 -10.07
CA GLY A 77 14.25 -14.71 -10.57
C GLY A 77 13.30 -13.51 -10.61
N ARG A 78 12.02 -13.69 -10.20
CA ARG A 78 10.97 -12.67 -10.25
C ARG A 78 11.01 -11.75 -9.03
N GLN A 79 10.32 -10.62 -9.12
CA GLN A 79 10.22 -9.61 -8.06
C GLN A 79 8.79 -9.11 -7.93
N GLY A 80 8.50 -8.46 -6.81
CA GLY A 80 7.25 -7.73 -6.59
C GLY A 80 6.11 -8.55 -5.98
N PRO A 81 4.90 -7.99 -5.95
CA PRO A 81 3.73 -8.57 -5.28
C PRO A 81 3.34 -9.96 -5.77
N VAL A 82 3.76 -10.33 -6.98
CA VAL A 82 3.52 -11.65 -7.56
C VAL A 82 4.03 -12.80 -6.68
N LEU A 83 5.15 -12.59 -6.01
CA LEU A 83 5.70 -13.59 -5.09
C LEU A 83 4.88 -13.72 -3.81
N ASP A 84 4.33 -12.59 -3.33
CA ASP A 84 3.43 -12.59 -2.19
C ASP A 84 2.15 -13.37 -2.48
N VAL A 85 1.59 -13.25 -3.69
CA VAL A 85 0.40 -14.01 -4.11
C VAL A 85 0.61 -15.51 -3.96
N VAL A 86 1.80 -16.03 -4.34
CA VAL A 86 2.11 -17.47 -4.27
C VAL A 86 2.14 -17.99 -2.84
N TRP A 87 2.88 -17.34 -1.92
CA TRP A 87 2.93 -17.81 -0.54
C TRP A 87 1.63 -17.53 0.23
N MET A 88 0.95 -16.42 -0.06
CA MET A 88 -0.37 -16.12 0.51
C MET A 88 -1.42 -17.15 0.09
N ALA A 89 -1.31 -17.74 -1.10
CA ALA A 89 -2.18 -18.84 -1.51
C ALA A 89 -2.05 -20.04 -0.56
N GLY A 90 -0.83 -20.37 -0.14
CA GLY A 90 -0.63 -21.44 0.86
C GLY A 90 -1.26 -21.12 2.20
N LEU A 91 -1.07 -19.89 2.70
CA LEU A 91 -1.72 -19.42 3.92
C LEU A 91 -3.25 -19.42 3.79
N ALA A 92 -3.77 -18.98 2.64
CA ALA A 92 -5.21 -19.03 2.35
C ALA A 92 -5.74 -20.46 2.42
N GLY A 93 -5.06 -21.44 1.80
CA GLY A 93 -5.43 -22.85 1.90
C GLY A 93 -5.53 -23.34 3.34
N ALA A 94 -4.53 -23.04 4.18
CA ALA A 94 -4.51 -23.39 5.59
C ALA A 94 -5.69 -22.77 6.36
N LEU A 95 -5.97 -21.50 6.12
CA LEU A 95 -7.02 -20.76 6.81
C LEU A 95 -8.42 -21.13 6.33
N LEU A 96 -8.62 -21.35 5.04
CA LEU A 96 -9.90 -21.81 4.47
C LEU A 96 -10.32 -23.15 5.06
N ARG A 97 -9.39 -24.09 5.19
CA ARG A 97 -9.63 -25.38 5.83
C ARG A 97 -9.94 -25.25 7.33
N SER A 98 -9.23 -24.35 8.03
CA SER A 98 -9.39 -24.14 9.46
C SER A 98 -10.56 -23.23 9.80
N GLY A 99 -10.83 -22.26 8.93
CA GLY A 99 -11.82 -21.20 9.13
C GLY A 99 -13.26 -21.56 8.75
N GLY A 100 -13.48 -22.71 8.11
CA GLY A 100 -14.81 -23.24 7.80
C GLY A 100 -15.65 -23.62 9.02
N ARG A 101 -15.11 -23.48 10.25
CA ARG A 101 -15.89 -23.60 11.49
C ARG A 101 -16.81 -22.40 11.64
N ALA A 102 -18.09 -22.67 11.78
CA ALA A 102 -19.21 -21.75 11.74
C ALA A 102 -19.19 -20.74 12.90
N GLY A 103 -18.42 -19.68 12.81
CA GLY A 103 -18.44 -18.57 13.76
C GLY A 103 -17.10 -17.84 13.91
N TRP A 104 -17.19 -16.61 14.34
CA TRP A 104 -16.03 -15.80 14.71
C TRP A 104 -15.53 -16.18 16.11
N SER A 105 -14.22 -16.26 16.27
CA SER A 105 -13.57 -16.46 17.58
C SER A 105 -13.40 -15.16 18.36
N LEU A 106 -13.57 -14.02 17.69
CA LEU A 106 -13.37 -12.69 18.25
C LEU A 106 -14.47 -12.27 19.25
N PRO A 107 -14.22 -11.28 20.12
CA PRO A 107 -15.26 -10.70 21.00
C PRO A 107 -16.44 -10.10 20.21
N PRO A 108 -17.66 -10.03 20.80
CA PRO A 108 -18.88 -9.65 20.07
C PRO A 108 -18.79 -8.32 19.32
N LEU A 109 -18.29 -7.26 19.95
CA LEU A 109 -18.16 -5.95 19.31
C LEU A 109 -17.13 -5.97 18.17
N TRP A 110 -16.04 -6.70 18.34
CA TRP A 110 -15.02 -6.85 17.31
C TRP A 110 -15.53 -7.66 16.12
N ARG A 111 -16.33 -8.72 16.38
CA ARG A 111 -16.99 -9.48 15.31
C ARG A 111 -17.88 -8.61 14.45
N LEU A 112 -18.66 -7.73 15.07
CA LEU A 112 -19.54 -6.81 14.34
C LEU A 112 -18.74 -5.83 13.50
N LEU A 113 -17.76 -5.14 14.08
CA LEU A 113 -16.97 -4.13 13.37
C LEU A 113 -16.11 -4.73 12.26
N LEU A 114 -15.35 -5.78 12.56
CA LEU A 114 -14.48 -6.43 11.57
C LEU A 114 -15.28 -7.26 10.55
N GLY A 115 -16.40 -7.83 10.96
CA GLY A 115 -17.36 -8.44 10.03
C GLY A 115 -17.97 -7.43 9.08
N GLY A 116 -18.28 -6.23 9.58
CA GLY A 116 -18.71 -5.10 8.75
C GLY A 116 -17.66 -4.69 7.73
N TRP A 117 -16.40 -4.58 8.17
CA TRP A 117 -15.29 -4.27 7.27
C TRP A 117 -15.05 -5.38 6.24
N ALA A 118 -15.13 -6.65 6.63
CA ALA A 118 -15.06 -7.77 5.70
C ALA A 118 -16.15 -7.71 4.62
N LEU A 119 -17.39 -7.37 5.00
CA LEU A 119 -18.50 -7.19 4.05
C LEU A 119 -18.27 -6.01 3.12
N VAL A 120 -17.77 -4.86 3.61
CA VAL A 120 -17.40 -3.72 2.77
C VAL A 120 -16.40 -4.13 1.70
N LEU A 121 -15.30 -4.78 2.10
CA LEU A 121 -14.28 -5.24 1.17
C LEU A 121 -14.83 -6.28 0.18
N THR A 122 -15.65 -7.23 0.66
CA THR A 122 -16.27 -8.26 -0.18
C THR A 122 -17.19 -7.69 -1.26
N LEU A 123 -17.91 -6.61 -0.96
CA LEU A 123 -18.80 -5.97 -1.93
C LEU A 123 -18.07 -4.96 -2.81
N ALA A 124 -17.00 -4.33 -2.31
CA ALA A 124 -16.27 -3.32 -3.04
C ALA A 124 -15.36 -3.92 -4.15
N TRP A 125 -14.65 -5.02 -3.89
CA TRP A 125 -13.69 -5.54 -4.85
C TRP A 125 -14.29 -5.96 -6.20
N PRO A 126 -15.47 -6.62 -6.28
CA PRO A 126 -16.04 -6.95 -7.59
C PRO A 126 -16.46 -5.71 -8.38
N ILE A 127 -16.95 -4.67 -7.68
CA ILE A 127 -17.36 -3.41 -8.30
C ILE A 127 -16.13 -2.67 -8.86
N VAL A 128 -15.04 -2.62 -8.08
CA VAL A 128 -13.78 -2.01 -8.53
C VAL A 128 -13.19 -2.76 -9.71
N VAL A 129 -13.16 -4.09 -9.64
CA VAL A 129 -12.68 -4.93 -10.75
C VAL A 129 -13.51 -4.72 -12.02
N ALA A 130 -14.83 -4.73 -11.89
CA ALA A 130 -15.73 -4.52 -13.04
C ALA A 130 -15.53 -3.13 -13.65
N ARG A 131 -15.39 -2.09 -12.83
CA ARG A 131 -15.12 -0.71 -13.26
C ARG A 131 -13.80 -0.61 -14.03
N GLU A 132 -12.73 -1.18 -13.50
CA GLU A 132 -11.42 -1.09 -14.14
C GLU A 132 -11.34 -1.94 -15.42
N LEU A 133 -12.00 -3.09 -15.45
CA LEU A 133 -12.11 -3.89 -16.66
C LEU A 133 -12.93 -3.16 -17.74
N ASP A 134 -14.06 -2.55 -17.39
CA ASP A 134 -14.89 -1.79 -18.32
C ASP A 134 -14.14 -0.58 -18.87
N PHE A 135 -13.51 0.19 -18.00
CA PHE A 135 -12.69 1.32 -18.39
C PHE A 135 -11.60 0.94 -19.40
N HIS A 136 -10.88 -0.13 -19.13
CA HIS A 136 -9.80 -0.59 -20.00
C HIS A 136 -10.31 -1.32 -21.24
N TRP A 137 -11.45 -2.00 -21.17
CA TRP A 137 -12.04 -2.64 -22.34
C TRP A 137 -12.35 -1.60 -23.43
N HIS A 138 -12.85 -0.45 -23.05
CA HIS A 138 -13.10 0.65 -23.98
C HIS A 138 -11.85 1.39 -24.45
N THR A 139 -10.75 1.30 -23.70
CA THR A 139 -9.47 1.94 -24.03
C THR A 139 -8.44 0.98 -24.64
N LEU A 140 -8.63 -0.32 -24.52
CA LEU A 140 -7.65 -1.39 -24.79
C LEU A 140 -7.62 -1.90 -26.23
N HIS A 141 -8.28 -1.27 -27.17
CA HIS A 141 -7.94 -1.60 -28.55
C HIS A 141 -6.52 -1.19 -28.94
N ASP A 142 -5.82 -0.47 -28.05
CA ASP A 142 -4.39 -0.19 -28.17
C ASP A 142 -3.64 -0.79 -27.00
N ASP A 143 -2.90 -1.85 -27.23
CA ASP A 143 -1.92 -2.43 -26.30
C ASP A 143 -0.84 -1.42 -25.85
N ALA A 144 -0.83 -0.25 -26.46
CA ALA A 144 0.08 0.84 -26.25
C ALA A 144 -0.49 1.98 -25.41
N ALA A 145 -1.73 1.91 -24.95
CA ALA A 145 -2.29 2.87 -24.00
C ALA A 145 -1.62 2.73 -22.64
N VAL A 146 -0.38 3.12 -22.60
CA VAL A 146 0.42 3.18 -21.39
C VAL A 146 0.06 4.49 -20.71
N ASN A 147 -0.73 4.41 -19.66
CA ASN A 147 -0.82 5.49 -18.70
C ASN A 147 0.63 5.82 -18.24
N SER A 148 0.93 7.06 -17.87
CA SER A 148 2.26 7.53 -17.41
C SER A 148 2.83 6.76 -16.22
N TRP A 149 2.08 5.90 -15.65
CA TRP A 149 2.47 4.76 -14.87
C TRP A 149 2.68 3.60 -15.83
N ALA A 150 3.56 3.85 -16.75
CA ALA A 150 4.06 2.92 -17.71
C ALA A 150 3.89 1.51 -17.20
N MET A 151 3.14 0.67 -17.80
CA MET A 151 2.97 -0.73 -17.44
C MET A 151 1.75 -1.10 -16.57
N LEU A 152 0.88 -0.20 -16.13
CA LEU A 152 -0.37 -0.62 -15.53
C LEU A 152 -1.40 -0.90 -16.64
N THR A 153 -1.26 -2.06 -17.28
CA THR A 153 -2.39 -2.62 -18.06
C THR A 153 -3.59 -2.82 -17.13
N ALA A 154 -4.80 -2.87 -17.67
CA ALA A 154 -6.01 -3.19 -16.91
C ALA A 154 -5.81 -4.38 -15.98
N ALA A 155 -5.20 -5.43 -16.50
CA ALA A 155 -4.94 -6.64 -15.76
C ALA A 155 -4.05 -6.39 -14.53
N ARG A 156 -3.04 -5.53 -14.63
CA ARG A 156 -2.17 -5.17 -13.49
C ARG A 156 -2.87 -4.30 -12.47
N VAL A 157 -3.70 -3.36 -12.90
CA VAL A 157 -4.52 -2.53 -12.00
C VAL A 157 -5.49 -3.39 -11.20
N VAL A 158 -6.19 -4.30 -11.88
CA VAL A 158 -7.08 -5.27 -11.24
C VAL A 158 -6.30 -6.18 -10.28
N ALA A 159 -5.16 -6.73 -10.72
CA ALA A 159 -4.33 -7.59 -9.88
C ALA A 159 -3.83 -6.86 -8.62
N TRP A 160 -3.47 -5.57 -8.73
CA TRP A 160 -3.06 -4.76 -7.58
C TRP A 160 -4.22 -4.53 -6.60
N SER A 161 -5.39 -4.11 -7.08
CA SER A 161 -6.58 -3.95 -6.23
C SER A 161 -6.95 -5.25 -5.51
N LEU A 162 -6.89 -6.37 -6.22
CA LEU A 162 -7.12 -7.70 -5.64
C LEU A 162 -6.05 -8.09 -4.62
N TYR A 163 -4.78 -7.80 -4.89
CA TYR A 163 -3.67 -8.05 -3.97
C TYR A 163 -3.88 -7.32 -2.63
N VAL A 164 -4.20 -6.02 -2.68
CA VAL A 164 -4.47 -5.22 -1.48
C VAL A 164 -5.69 -5.74 -0.72
N THR A 165 -6.77 -6.05 -1.44
CA THR A 165 -8.00 -6.60 -0.85
C THR A 165 -7.76 -7.98 -0.23
N GLN A 166 -7.06 -8.87 -0.94
CA GLN A 166 -6.67 -10.19 -0.45
C GLN A 166 -5.85 -10.10 0.84
N THR A 167 -4.86 -9.21 0.86
CA THR A 167 -4.01 -9.00 2.03
C THR A 167 -4.83 -8.63 3.26
N GLN A 168 -5.80 -7.72 3.12
CA GLN A 168 -6.67 -7.29 4.21
C GLN A 168 -7.61 -8.41 4.67
N LEU A 169 -8.31 -9.08 3.74
CA LEU A 169 -9.23 -10.16 4.06
C LEU A 169 -8.52 -11.40 4.65
N LEU A 170 -7.37 -11.75 4.10
CA LEU A 170 -6.54 -12.83 4.61
C LEU A 170 -6.01 -12.52 6.01
N GLY A 171 -5.62 -11.26 6.25
CA GLY A 171 -5.25 -10.76 7.57
C GLY A 171 -6.38 -10.88 8.59
N LEU A 172 -7.62 -10.56 8.21
CA LEU A 172 -8.80 -10.74 9.08
C LEU A 172 -9.06 -12.21 9.42
N LEU A 173 -8.97 -13.09 8.43
CA LEU A 173 -9.16 -14.53 8.63
C LEU A 173 -8.05 -15.12 9.52
N TRP A 174 -6.82 -14.68 9.32
CA TRP A 174 -5.67 -14.98 10.16
C TRP A 174 -5.88 -14.50 11.60
N PHE A 175 -6.36 -13.27 11.80
CA PHE A 175 -6.63 -12.70 13.11
C PHE A 175 -7.66 -13.52 13.90
N ASP A 176 -8.77 -13.86 13.28
CA ASP A 176 -9.82 -14.66 13.88
C ASP A 176 -9.31 -16.06 14.28
N TRP A 177 -8.53 -16.68 13.39
CA TRP A 177 -7.93 -17.98 13.66
C TRP A 177 -6.92 -17.92 14.81
N LEU A 178 -6.02 -16.93 14.82
CA LEU A 178 -5.06 -16.74 15.90
C LEU A 178 -5.72 -16.46 17.23
N TRP A 179 -6.81 -15.68 17.25
CA TRP A 179 -7.58 -15.42 18.46
C TRP A 179 -8.06 -16.73 19.09
N GLY A 180 -8.67 -17.60 18.29
CA GLY A 180 -9.10 -18.93 18.72
C GLY A 180 -7.96 -19.81 19.25
N CYS A 181 -6.79 -19.73 18.62
CA CYS A 181 -5.60 -20.50 19.03
C CYS A 181 -4.96 -19.93 20.30
N PHE A 182 -4.82 -18.62 20.41
CA PHE A 182 -4.17 -17.96 21.55
C PHE A 182 -5.05 -17.96 22.80
N SER A 183 -6.36 -18.04 22.66
CA SER A 183 -7.28 -18.26 23.80
C SER A 183 -6.94 -19.53 24.58
N ARG A 184 -6.36 -20.54 23.93
CA ARG A 184 -5.86 -21.77 24.58
C ARG A 184 -4.43 -21.65 25.11
N GLN A 185 -3.74 -20.53 24.90
CA GLN A 185 -2.43 -20.09 25.41
C GLN A 185 -1.20 -20.93 25.03
N ALA A 186 -1.30 -22.21 24.76
CA ALA A 186 -0.17 -23.07 24.44
C ALA A 186 0.54 -22.71 23.11
N ALA A 187 -0.16 -21.97 22.22
CA ALA A 187 0.36 -21.59 20.92
C ALA A 187 1.23 -20.31 20.93
N VAL A 188 1.01 -19.41 21.91
CA VAL A 188 1.71 -18.12 21.97
C VAL A 188 3.23 -18.24 22.03
N PRO A 189 3.82 -19.08 22.93
CA PRO A 189 5.28 -19.20 22.99
C PRO A 189 5.88 -19.68 21.66
N ARG A 190 5.26 -20.67 21.01
CA ARG A 190 5.74 -21.22 19.73
C ARG A 190 5.68 -20.18 18.63
N ALA A 191 4.58 -19.42 18.56
CA ALA A 191 4.41 -18.33 17.62
C ALA A 191 5.50 -17.25 17.80
N MET A 192 5.77 -16.86 19.03
CA MET A 192 6.77 -15.84 19.34
C MET A 192 8.21 -16.31 19.09
N HIS A 193 8.50 -17.60 19.35
CA HIS A 193 9.79 -18.18 18.98
C HIS A 193 9.98 -18.20 17.46
N ALA A 194 8.96 -18.59 16.72
CA ALA A 194 8.98 -18.57 15.25
C ALA A 194 9.18 -17.16 14.70
N LEU A 195 8.57 -16.14 15.31
CA LEU A 195 8.75 -14.74 14.93
C LEU A 195 10.22 -14.33 15.00
N TRP A 196 10.76 -14.31 16.22
CA TRP A 196 12.10 -13.75 16.37
C TRP A 196 13.14 -14.58 15.59
N LEU A 197 12.93 -15.88 15.43
CA LEU A 197 13.83 -16.72 14.64
C LEU A 197 13.78 -16.34 13.15
N GLY A 198 12.59 -16.31 12.54
CA GLY A 198 12.43 -15.97 11.11
C GLY A 198 12.93 -14.56 10.79
N VAL A 199 12.63 -13.60 11.66
CA VAL A 199 13.09 -12.21 11.46
C VAL A 199 14.60 -12.07 11.72
N THR A 200 15.18 -12.82 12.66
CA THR A 200 16.64 -12.80 12.87
C THR A 200 17.38 -13.35 11.65
N MET A 201 16.85 -14.41 11.01
CA MET A 201 17.41 -14.89 9.73
C MET A 201 17.32 -13.82 8.63
N ALA A 202 16.18 -13.14 8.53
CA ALA A 202 16.03 -12.00 7.62
C ALA A 202 17.02 -10.87 7.95
N SER A 203 17.33 -10.64 9.22
CA SER A 203 18.28 -9.63 9.67
C SER A 203 19.73 -9.97 9.32
N VAL A 204 20.10 -11.25 9.33
CA VAL A 204 21.41 -11.69 8.82
C VAL A 204 21.55 -11.35 7.35
N VAL A 205 20.51 -11.62 6.56
CA VAL A 205 20.49 -11.22 5.13
C VAL A 205 20.60 -9.69 4.97
N ALA A 206 19.88 -8.92 5.80
CA ALA A 206 19.94 -7.45 5.73
C ALA A 206 21.32 -6.90 6.09
N ILE A 207 22.03 -7.53 7.03
CA ILE A 207 23.41 -7.17 7.38
C ILE A 207 24.33 -7.47 6.20
N TYR A 208 24.19 -8.63 5.56
CA TYR A 208 24.93 -8.95 4.34
C TYR A 208 24.67 -7.93 3.23
N GLN A 209 23.40 -7.59 3.00
CA GLN A 209 23.03 -6.55 2.03
C GLN A 209 23.69 -5.20 2.36
N GLY A 210 23.64 -4.75 3.60
CA GLY A 210 24.16 -3.44 3.99
C GLY A 210 25.68 -3.31 3.94
N TRP A 211 26.42 -4.40 4.12
CA TRP A 211 27.89 -4.36 4.20
C TRP A 211 28.61 -4.95 3.00
N ILE A 212 27.98 -5.89 2.27
CA ILE A 212 28.67 -6.65 1.22
C ILE A 212 28.04 -6.39 -0.14
N ASP A 213 26.74 -6.65 -0.29
CA ASP A 213 26.04 -6.54 -1.58
C ASP A 213 24.59 -6.13 -1.43
N LEU A 214 24.28 -4.86 -1.65
CA LEU A 214 22.92 -4.31 -1.60
C LEU A 214 21.98 -4.90 -2.66
N THR A 215 22.51 -5.50 -3.72
CA THR A 215 21.70 -6.09 -4.78
C THR A 215 21.25 -7.52 -4.45
N PHE A 216 21.93 -8.17 -3.51
CA PHE A 216 21.62 -9.53 -3.09
C PHE A 216 20.19 -9.61 -2.53
N LEU A 217 19.34 -10.39 -3.18
CA LEU A 217 17.93 -10.55 -2.77
C LEU A 217 17.17 -9.23 -2.54
N SER A 218 17.59 -8.14 -3.21
CA SER A 218 16.95 -6.83 -3.11
C SER A 218 16.39 -6.39 -4.46
N THR A 219 15.43 -5.49 -4.48
CA THR A 219 14.97 -4.85 -5.72
C THR A 219 15.94 -3.75 -6.13
N ALA A 220 16.04 -3.44 -7.43
CA ALA A 220 16.87 -2.33 -7.90
C ALA A 220 16.48 -1.01 -7.22
N PHE A 221 15.18 -0.78 -6.96
CA PHE A 221 14.69 0.40 -6.23
C PHE A 221 15.36 0.55 -4.86
N TRP A 222 15.31 -0.49 -4.02
CA TRP A 222 15.88 -0.40 -2.66
C TRP A 222 17.41 -0.39 -2.66
N ALA A 223 18.04 -1.09 -3.62
CA ALA A 223 19.49 -1.04 -3.78
C ALA A 223 19.97 0.37 -4.15
N ASN A 224 19.28 1.06 -5.07
CA ASN A 224 19.55 2.44 -5.44
C ASN A 224 19.34 3.41 -4.27
N GLU A 225 18.30 3.16 -3.44
CA GLU A 225 18.05 3.90 -2.20
C GLU A 225 19.07 3.59 -1.09
N ARG A 226 20.01 2.68 -1.32
CA ARG A 226 21.01 2.19 -0.35
C ARG A 226 20.37 1.67 0.95
N ARG A 227 19.33 0.84 0.81
CA ARG A 227 18.54 0.30 1.92
C ARG A 227 18.44 -1.21 1.84
N ALA A 228 18.72 -1.88 2.96
CA ALA A 228 18.57 -3.32 3.06
C ALA A 228 17.09 -3.71 3.23
N THR A 229 16.67 -4.72 2.50
CA THR A 229 15.30 -5.25 2.52
C THR A 229 15.17 -6.54 3.33
N GLY A 230 16.29 -7.09 3.80
CA GLY A 230 16.32 -8.44 4.33
C GLY A 230 15.79 -9.42 3.30
N THR A 231 14.89 -10.29 3.74
CA THR A 231 14.24 -11.28 2.88
C THR A 231 12.84 -10.87 2.40
N LEU A 232 12.34 -9.69 2.80
CA LEU A 232 10.98 -9.24 2.48
C LEU A 232 10.88 -8.50 1.15
N LEU A 233 12.00 -8.16 0.52
CA LEU A 233 12.06 -7.31 -0.68
C LEU A 233 11.46 -5.89 -0.47
N ASP A 234 11.22 -5.51 0.78
CA ASP A 234 10.68 -4.23 1.24
C ASP A 234 11.42 -3.75 2.50
N ALA A 235 12.18 -2.68 2.36
CA ALA A 235 13.00 -2.15 3.46
C ALA A 235 12.17 -1.58 4.62
N ASN A 236 10.97 -1.05 4.36
CA ASN A 236 10.10 -0.51 5.41
C ASN A 236 9.42 -1.64 6.20
N GLY A 237 8.86 -2.63 5.50
CA GLY A 237 8.26 -3.81 6.11
C GLY A 237 9.28 -4.61 6.92
N TYR A 238 10.46 -4.85 6.34
CA TYR A 238 11.54 -5.56 7.04
C TYR A 238 11.98 -4.80 8.31
N GLY A 239 12.25 -3.50 8.20
CA GLY A 239 12.64 -2.69 9.36
C GLY A 239 11.62 -2.74 10.48
N MET A 240 10.32 -2.72 10.16
CA MET A 240 9.25 -2.86 11.16
C MET A 240 9.27 -4.23 11.84
N LEU A 241 9.46 -5.32 11.09
CA LEU A 241 9.57 -6.66 11.69
C LEU A 241 10.78 -6.79 12.60
N ALA A 242 11.94 -6.24 12.21
CA ALA A 242 13.13 -6.23 13.05
C ALA A 242 12.90 -5.47 14.36
N ALA A 243 12.20 -4.31 14.28
CA ALA A 243 11.81 -3.54 15.46
C ALA A 243 10.88 -4.31 16.41
N LEU A 244 10.00 -5.15 15.87
CA LEU A 244 9.08 -5.98 16.67
C LEU A 244 9.77 -7.24 17.24
N ALA A 245 10.62 -7.89 16.47
CA ALA A 245 11.26 -9.15 16.85
C ALA A 245 12.28 -8.98 17.96
N ALA A 246 13.03 -7.89 17.98
CA ALA A 246 14.07 -7.65 18.97
C ALA A 246 13.55 -7.70 20.42
N PRO A 247 12.52 -6.94 20.84
CA PRO A 247 12.01 -7.03 22.21
C PRO A 247 11.32 -8.37 22.51
N VAL A 248 10.71 -9.02 21.51
CA VAL A 248 10.14 -10.37 21.66
C VAL A 248 11.25 -11.36 21.98
N ALA A 249 12.35 -11.34 21.24
CA ALA A 249 13.50 -12.19 21.50
C ALA A 249 14.09 -11.96 22.89
N CYS A 250 14.31 -10.69 23.28
CA CYS A 250 14.81 -10.35 24.60
C CYS A 250 13.92 -10.90 25.72
N TYR A 251 12.61 -10.82 25.56
CA TYR A 251 11.66 -11.33 26.54
C TYR A 251 11.75 -12.85 26.68
N TRP A 252 11.72 -13.60 25.58
CA TRP A 252 11.72 -15.05 25.60
C TRP A 252 13.08 -15.65 25.91
N LEU A 253 14.16 -14.97 25.55
CA LEU A 253 15.55 -15.38 25.81
C LEU A 253 16.14 -14.80 27.09
N ARG A 254 15.34 -14.15 27.94
CA ARG A 254 15.82 -13.45 29.16
C ARG A 254 16.62 -14.32 30.14
N ARG A 255 16.47 -15.65 30.06
CA ARG A 255 17.26 -16.61 30.86
C ARG A 255 18.59 -17.00 30.19
N ARG A 256 18.78 -16.61 28.90
CA ARG A 256 19.98 -16.86 28.09
C ARG A 256 20.51 -15.53 27.59
N LEU A 257 21.03 -14.73 28.52
CA LEU A 257 21.41 -13.34 28.25
C LEU A 257 22.35 -13.17 27.04
N PRO A 258 23.41 -13.96 26.85
CA PRO A 258 24.29 -13.83 25.68
C PRO A 258 23.50 -13.97 24.37
N LEU A 259 22.65 -14.99 24.27
CA LEU A 259 21.83 -15.20 23.06
C LEU A 259 20.81 -14.07 22.86
N ALA A 260 20.20 -13.57 23.93
CA ALA A 260 19.29 -12.43 23.86
C ALA A 260 19.98 -11.17 23.32
N LEU A 261 21.20 -10.89 23.79
CA LEU A 261 22.01 -9.77 23.33
C LEU A 261 22.46 -9.93 21.87
N THR A 262 22.85 -11.14 21.47
CA THR A 262 23.22 -11.44 20.08
C THR A 262 22.03 -11.19 19.15
N VAL A 263 20.86 -11.73 19.48
CA VAL A 263 19.64 -11.55 18.65
C VAL A 263 19.20 -10.09 18.63
N LEU A 264 19.33 -9.36 19.75
CA LEU A 264 19.07 -7.92 19.81
C LEU A 264 20.02 -7.14 18.90
N ALA A 265 21.31 -7.45 18.95
CA ALA A 265 22.32 -6.80 18.13
C ALA A 265 22.06 -7.06 16.63
N VAL A 266 21.79 -8.31 16.24
CA VAL A 266 21.52 -8.69 14.86
C VAL A 266 20.27 -7.99 14.33
N ASN A 267 19.15 -8.00 15.07
CA ASN A 267 17.94 -7.32 14.63
C ASN A 267 18.10 -5.78 14.68
N GLY A 268 18.84 -5.25 15.65
CA GLY A 268 19.13 -3.81 15.73
C GLY A 268 19.99 -3.32 14.56
N LEU A 269 21.04 -4.05 14.21
CA LEU A 269 21.85 -3.75 13.01
C LEU A 269 21.02 -3.89 11.73
N GLY A 270 20.21 -4.93 11.61
CA GLY A 270 19.33 -5.09 10.48
C GLY A 270 18.32 -3.95 10.35
N LEU A 271 17.69 -3.53 11.44
CA LEU A 271 16.83 -2.34 11.49
C LEU A 271 17.56 -1.10 10.99
N TRP A 272 18.81 -0.90 11.45
CA TRP A 272 19.66 0.20 11.01
C TRP A 272 19.91 0.16 9.50
N MET A 273 20.31 -0.99 8.96
CA MET A 273 20.58 -1.18 7.53
C MET A 273 19.31 -0.97 6.66
N SER A 274 18.12 -1.19 7.22
CA SER A 274 16.86 -0.94 6.51
C SER A 274 16.63 0.54 6.21
N GLY A 275 17.24 1.45 6.96
CA GLY A 275 17.04 2.89 6.81
C GLY A 275 15.59 3.36 7.06
N SER A 276 14.73 2.54 7.69
CA SER A 276 13.31 2.83 7.88
C SER A 276 13.06 3.78 9.05
N ARG A 277 12.74 5.03 8.74
CA ARG A 277 12.35 6.04 9.76
C ARG A 277 11.09 5.62 10.51
N THR A 278 10.11 5.11 9.81
CA THR A 278 8.84 4.65 10.39
C THR A 278 9.05 3.51 11.38
N ALA A 279 9.92 2.55 11.04
CA ALA A 279 10.26 1.44 11.92
C ALA A 279 11.02 1.91 13.17
N LEU A 280 11.94 2.88 13.02
CA LEU A 280 12.65 3.47 14.15
C LEU A 280 11.69 4.21 15.09
N VAL A 281 10.76 5.00 14.56
CA VAL A 281 9.71 5.67 15.35
C VAL A 281 8.87 4.64 16.11
N GLY A 282 8.47 3.55 15.43
CA GLY A 282 7.75 2.45 16.07
C GLY A 282 8.54 1.74 17.17
N ALA A 283 9.84 1.51 16.95
CA ALA A 283 10.74 0.91 17.93
C ALA A 283 10.88 1.80 19.20
N VAL A 284 11.10 3.10 19.01
CA VAL A 284 11.20 4.07 20.10
C VAL A 284 9.89 4.16 20.89
N ALA A 285 8.74 4.29 20.19
CA ALA A 285 7.44 4.33 20.84
C ALA A 285 7.13 3.04 21.61
N GLY A 286 7.45 1.87 21.04
CA GLY A 286 7.35 0.59 21.72
C GLY A 286 8.23 0.49 22.97
N ALA A 287 9.46 1.00 22.88
CA ALA A 287 10.39 1.06 24.02
C ALA A 287 9.86 1.92 25.16
N LEU A 288 9.39 3.12 24.83
CA LEU A 288 8.80 4.04 25.81
C LEU A 288 7.55 3.42 26.46
N GLY A 289 6.70 2.76 25.67
CA GLY A 289 5.55 2.02 26.17
C GLY A 289 5.94 0.89 27.12
N LEU A 290 6.99 0.16 26.83
CA LEU A 290 7.52 -0.89 27.69
C LEU A 290 8.12 -0.32 28.99
N ALA A 291 8.90 0.77 28.90
CA ALA A 291 9.45 1.47 30.05
C ALA A 291 8.36 2.02 30.97
N ALA A 292 7.36 2.71 30.42
CA ALA A 292 6.22 3.24 31.16
C ALA A 292 5.43 2.12 31.87
N SER A 293 5.26 0.99 31.19
CA SER A 293 4.58 -0.18 31.75
C SER A 293 5.33 -0.76 32.96
N THR A 294 6.65 -0.84 32.89
CA THR A 294 7.47 -1.33 34.01
C THR A 294 7.48 -0.40 35.22
N LEU A 295 7.42 0.91 35.00
CA LEU A 295 7.33 1.93 36.06
C LEU A 295 5.96 1.91 36.76
N SER A 296 4.87 1.74 36.02
CA SER A 296 3.51 1.69 36.59
C SER A 296 3.31 0.46 37.47
N VAL A 297 3.87 -0.69 37.10
CA VAL A 297 3.83 -1.91 37.92
C VAL A 297 4.58 -1.73 39.25
N ARG A 298 5.65 -0.92 39.27
CA ARG A 298 6.40 -0.65 40.51
C ARG A 298 5.63 0.23 41.51
N ARG A 299 4.80 1.17 41.01
CA ARG A 299 4.02 2.08 41.85
C ARG A 299 2.80 1.41 42.51
N GLY A 300 2.25 0.37 41.92
CA GLY A 300 1.04 -0.28 42.39
C GLY A 300 1.25 -1.47 43.34
N ARG A 301 2.50 -1.84 43.71
CA ARG A 301 2.79 -3.00 44.53
C ARG A 301 3.43 -2.61 45.86
N SER A 302 2.69 -2.84 46.94
CA SER A 302 3.22 -2.99 48.28
C SER A 302 4.16 -4.22 48.35
N SER A 303 5.18 -4.13 49.17
CA SER A 303 6.50 -4.76 49.23
C SER A 303 6.65 -6.31 49.34
N ASP A 304 5.66 -7.16 49.19
CA ASP A 304 5.70 -8.50 49.79
C ASP A 304 6.07 -9.72 48.91
N ARG A 305 6.50 -9.52 47.64
CA ARG A 305 6.99 -10.68 46.84
C ARG A 305 8.28 -10.38 46.08
N PRO A 306 9.45 -10.89 46.58
CA PRO A 306 10.76 -10.61 45.98
C PRO A 306 11.01 -11.20 44.58
N ASP A 307 10.24 -12.23 44.17
CA ASP A 307 10.55 -12.97 42.94
C ASP A 307 10.02 -12.34 41.63
N GLN A 308 9.29 -11.20 41.71
CA GLN A 308 8.71 -10.52 40.54
C GLN A 308 9.54 -9.32 40.03
N ARG A 309 10.81 -9.19 40.47
CA ARG A 309 11.70 -8.05 40.11
C ARG A 309 12.30 -8.11 38.69
N LYS A 310 12.02 -9.13 37.89
CA LYS A 310 12.77 -9.43 36.66
C LYS A 310 12.37 -8.72 35.35
N PRO A 311 11.19 -8.08 35.17
CA PRO A 311 10.92 -7.32 33.93
C PRO A 311 11.80 -6.08 33.74
N SER A 312 12.46 -5.59 34.82
CA SER A 312 13.28 -4.36 34.77
C SER A 312 14.55 -4.49 33.92
N ARG A 313 15.10 -5.71 33.75
CA ARG A 313 16.32 -5.92 32.95
C ARG A 313 16.07 -5.81 31.45
N VAL A 314 14.95 -6.35 30.97
CA VAL A 314 14.58 -6.25 29.53
C VAL A 314 14.27 -4.81 29.15
N ALA A 315 13.52 -4.08 30.01
CA ALA A 315 13.26 -2.67 29.81
C ALA A 315 14.55 -1.84 29.87
N ALA A 316 15.47 -2.17 30.78
CA ALA A 316 16.76 -1.47 30.89
C ALA A 316 17.65 -1.73 29.66
N VAL A 317 17.73 -2.97 29.18
CA VAL A 317 18.48 -3.30 27.97
C VAL A 317 17.88 -2.59 26.75
N PHE A 318 16.56 -2.58 26.64
CA PHE A 318 15.89 -1.92 25.52
C PHE A 318 16.04 -0.38 25.60
N LEU A 319 15.91 0.19 26.79
CA LEU A 319 16.17 1.62 27.02
C LEU A 319 17.64 1.96 26.76
N ALA A 320 18.57 1.12 27.19
CA ALA A 320 20.00 1.28 26.88
C ALA A 320 20.26 1.24 25.37
N THR A 321 19.57 0.35 24.64
CA THR A 321 19.65 0.28 23.17
C THR A 321 19.12 1.56 22.53
N VAL A 322 17.98 2.09 23.01
CA VAL A 322 17.42 3.37 22.54
C VAL A 322 18.36 4.53 22.87
N VAL A 323 18.95 4.54 24.06
CA VAL A 323 19.94 5.55 24.48
C VAL A 323 21.22 5.46 23.63
N VAL A 324 21.71 4.25 23.35
CA VAL A 324 22.87 4.05 22.46
C VAL A 324 22.57 4.50 21.04
N LEU A 325 21.39 4.15 20.51
CA LEU A 325 20.93 4.64 19.21
C LEU A 325 20.76 6.16 19.21
N GLY A 326 20.24 6.73 20.29
CA GLY A 326 20.13 8.18 20.49
C GLY A 326 21.49 8.88 20.63
N ALA A 327 22.45 8.25 21.30
CA ALA A 327 23.81 8.76 21.42
C ALA A 327 24.59 8.69 20.10
N LEU A 328 24.42 7.60 19.34
CA LEU A 328 24.93 7.50 17.97
C LEU A 328 24.30 8.57 17.06
N PHE A 329 23.06 8.94 17.33
CA PHE A 329 22.38 10.06 16.67
C PHE A 329 23.01 11.41 17.03
N ALA A 330 23.18 11.66 18.30
CA ALA A 330 23.79 12.91 18.81
C ALA A 330 25.25 13.06 18.37
N ALA A 331 25.98 11.95 18.18
CA ALA A 331 27.36 11.94 17.68
C ALA A 331 27.49 12.29 16.18
N GLY A 332 26.41 12.70 15.52
CA GLY A 332 26.46 13.22 14.16
C GLY A 332 26.83 12.18 13.10
N SER A 333 26.51 10.90 13.34
CA SER A 333 26.78 9.86 12.34
C SER A 333 26.04 10.17 11.05
N THR A 334 26.78 10.40 9.99
CA THR A 334 26.30 10.76 8.65
C THR A 334 25.63 9.57 7.93
N ILE A 335 25.36 8.48 8.64
CA ILE A 335 24.98 7.19 8.07
C ILE A 335 23.56 6.81 8.49
N GLY A 336 22.74 6.37 7.52
CA GLY A 336 21.48 5.66 7.75
C GLY A 336 20.25 6.52 8.03
N PRO A 337 19.25 5.97 8.73
CA PRO A 337 17.92 6.59 8.91
C PRO A 337 17.96 7.88 9.73
N LEU A 338 18.98 8.06 10.54
CA LEU A 338 19.10 9.21 11.44
C LEU A 338 19.44 10.51 10.71
N ARG A 339 20.26 10.47 9.67
CA ARG A 339 20.49 11.62 8.80
C ARG A 339 19.17 12.12 8.20
N ARG A 340 18.34 11.21 7.73
CA ARG A 340 17.03 11.53 7.16
C ARG A 340 16.02 12.08 8.18
N ILE A 341 16.18 11.78 9.48
CA ILE A 341 15.36 12.35 10.55
C ILE A 341 15.88 13.72 10.93
N ALA A 342 17.21 13.89 11.02
CA ALA A 342 17.85 15.16 11.34
C ALA A 342 17.57 16.24 10.27
N GLU A 343 17.35 15.85 9.03
CA GLU A 343 16.98 16.74 7.92
C GLU A 343 15.55 17.31 8.04
N VAL A 344 14.71 16.78 8.95
CA VAL A 344 13.35 17.29 9.18
C VAL A 344 13.41 18.37 10.27
N PRO A 345 13.23 19.65 9.92
CA PRO A 345 13.27 20.72 10.92
C PRO A 345 12.11 20.56 11.92
N LEU A 346 12.40 20.68 13.23
CA LEU A 346 11.40 20.72 14.31
C LEU A 346 10.65 22.06 14.32
N SER A 347 10.15 22.48 13.19
CA SER A 347 9.37 23.69 12.98
C SER A 347 7.92 23.33 12.60
N ARG A 348 7.01 24.31 12.64
CA ARG A 348 5.64 24.11 12.14
C ARG A 348 5.63 23.64 10.68
N ALA A 349 6.52 24.16 9.85
CA ALA A 349 6.68 23.73 8.46
C ALA A 349 7.20 22.30 8.36
N GLY A 350 8.17 21.90 9.19
CA GLY A 350 8.65 20.51 9.26
C GLY A 350 7.58 19.53 9.73
N LEU A 351 6.74 19.90 10.72
CA LEU A 351 5.61 19.09 11.16
C LEU A 351 4.52 18.99 10.07
N ALA A 352 4.23 20.10 9.38
CA ALA A 352 3.35 20.08 8.22
C ALA A 352 3.91 19.21 7.09
N GLY A 353 5.23 19.24 6.86
CA GLY A 353 5.94 18.36 5.93
C GLY A 353 5.85 16.89 6.32
N LEU A 354 5.93 16.57 7.62
CA LEU A 354 5.68 15.20 8.12
C LEU A 354 4.23 14.76 7.91
N TRP A 355 3.27 15.65 8.04
CA TRP A 355 1.86 15.37 7.77
C TRP A 355 1.59 15.18 6.27
N SER A 356 2.10 16.08 5.43
CA SER A 356 1.94 16.01 3.97
C SER A 356 2.77 14.91 3.33
N ARG A 357 3.92 14.57 3.95
CA ARG A 357 4.85 13.53 3.45
C ARG A 357 5.22 13.71 1.97
N GLY A 358 5.53 14.94 1.58
CA GLY A 358 5.87 15.23 0.18
C GLY A 358 4.70 15.20 -0.79
N GLY A 359 3.46 15.36 -0.28
CA GLY A 359 2.25 15.39 -1.09
C GLY A 359 1.33 14.18 -0.91
N TYR A 360 1.82 13.02 -0.45
CA TYR A 360 0.98 11.84 -0.24
C TYR A 360 -0.25 12.10 0.61
N GLY A 361 -0.08 12.89 1.67
CA GLY A 361 -1.16 13.27 2.55
C GLY A 361 -2.18 14.19 1.93
N THR A 362 -1.71 15.14 1.15
CA THR A 362 -2.56 16.08 0.43
C THR A 362 -3.41 15.35 -0.60
N ILE A 363 -2.80 14.42 -1.36
CA ILE A 363 -3.49 13.58 -2.33
C ILE A 363 -4.60 12.75 -1.67
N ALA A 364 -4.31 12.08 -0.55
CA ALA A 364 -5.31 11.29 0.16
C ALA A 364 -6.50 12.14 0.64
N VAL A 365 -6.24 13.34 1.15
CA VAL A 365 -7.29 14.27 1.58
C VAL A 365 -8.10 14.76 0.37
N GLN A 366 -7.46 15.01 -0.75
CA GLN A 366 -8.14 15.43 -1.97
C GLN A 366 -9.04 14.31 -2.52
N MET A 367 -8.54 13.07 -2.60
CA MET A 367 -9.35 11.90 -2.94
C MET A 367 -10.57 11.78 -2.04
N LEU A 368 -10.38 11.92 -0.72
CA LEU A 368 -11.47 11.84 0.25
C LEU A 368 -12.48 12.98 0.08
N ARG A 369 -12.05 14.19 -0.27
CA ARG A 369 -12.96 15.32 -0.55
C ARG A 369 -13.82 15.07 -1.78
N GLU A 370 -13.28 14.44 -2.80
CA GLU A 370 -13.99 14.13 -4.04
C GLU A 370 -14.94 12.93 -3.86
N THR A 371 -14.56 11.98 -3.01
CA THR A 371 -15.33 10.75 -2.74
C THR A 371 -15.53 10.49 -1.26
N PRO A 372 -16.16 11.42 -0.54
CA PRO A 372 -16.18 11.40 0.92
C PRO A 372 -16.86 10.15 1.50
N TRP A 373 -17.85 9.59 0.80
CA TRP A 373 -18.68 8.52 1.34
C TRP A 373 -18.17 7.12 1.01
N THR A 374 -17.64 6.93 -0.20
CA THR A 374 -17.29 5.61 -0.76
C THR A 374 -15.79 5.41 -0.96
N GLY A 375 -15.01 6.49 -0.96
CA GLY A 375 -13.60 6.45 -1.34
C GLY A 375 -13.38 6.10 -2.80
N VAL A 376 -12.12 5.90 -3.16
CA VAL A 376 -11.71 5.57 -4.54
C VAL A 376 -11.74 4.06 -4.84
N GLY A 377 -11.90 3.24 -3.83
CA GLY A 377 -11.89 1.78 -3.90
C GLY A 377 -10.62 1.15 -3.30
N PRO A 378 -10.70 -0.09 -2.81
CA PRO A 378 -9.57 -0.78 -2.20
C PRO A 378 -8.43 -1.00 -3.21
N GLY A 379 -7.21 -0.64 -2.82
CA GLY A 379 -6.01 -0.69 -3.65
C GLY A 379 -5.91 0.40 -4.72
N MET A 380 -6.91 1.27 -4.85
CA MET A 380 -6.95 2.27 -5.91
C MET A 380 -6.17 3.55 -5.60
N TYR A 381 -5.77 3.78 -4.35
CA TYR A 381 -4.91 4.91 -4.02
C TYR A 381 -3.65 4.94 -4.89
N HIS A 382 -2.94 3.82 -4.95
CA HIS A 382 -1.72 3.65 -5.74
C HIS A 382 -1.94 3.96 -7.23
N VAL A 383 -3.05 3.49 -7.79
CA VAL A 383 -3.38 3.63 -9.21
C VAL A 383 -3.75 5.08 -9.57
N ILE A 384 -4.47 5.77 -8.66
CA ILE A 384 -5.07 7.08 -8.93
C ILE A 384 -4.16 8.23 -8.46
N ALA A 385 -3.28 8.01 -7.48
CA ALA A 385 -2.40 9.05 -6.95
C ALA A 385 -1.59 9.82 -8.01
N PRO A 386 -1.08 9.18 -9.08
CA PRO A 386 -0.40 9.87 -10.16
C PRO A 386 -1.21 10.98 -10.82
N ASP A 387 -2.52 10.79 -10.97
CA ASP A 387 -3.39 11.79 -11.59
C ASP A 387 -3.45 13.07 -10.75
N TYR A 388 -3.43 12.90 -9.41
CA TYR A 388 -3.39 14.02 -8.47
C TYR A 388 -2.03 14.71 -8.41
N TRP A 389 -0.96 13.94 -8.58
CA TRP A 389 0.39 14.49 -8.57
C TRP A 389 0.70 15.38 -9.77
N ARG A 390 0.26 15.01 -10.96
CA ARG A 390 0.47 15.79 -12.18
C ARG A 390 -0.03 17.22 -12.04
N VAL A 391 -1.10 17.42 -11.26
CA VAL A 391 -1.66 18.75 -10.99
C VAL A 391 -0.90 19.50 -9.93
N SER A 392 -0.45 18.82 -8.87
CA SER A 392 0.18 19.47 -7.73
C SER A 392 1.67 19.76 -7.92
N ARG A 393 2.33 19.13 -8.90
CA ARG A 393 3.78 19.20 -9.18
C ARG A 393 4.69 19.01 -7.96
N GLN A 394 4.21 18.33 -6.91
CA GLN A 394 4.86 18.30 -5.60
C GLN A 394 5.59 16.99 -5.28
N MET A 395 5.51 15.96 -6.12
CA MET A 395 6.04 14.65 -5.74
C MET A 395 7.27 14.21 -6.52
N THR A 396 8.22 13.69 -5.75
CA THR A 396 9.46 13.07 -6.25
C THR A 396 9.56 11.58 -5.88
N LEU A 397 8.53 11.02 -5.24
CA LEU A 397 8.57 9.65 -4.68
C LEU A 397 7.56 8.72 -5.37
N ALA A 398 7.82 7.42 -5.30
CA ALA A 398 6.91 6.40 -5.81
C ALA A 398 5.55 6.43 -5.08
N PHE A 399 4.47 6.24 -5.82
CA PHE A 399 3.10 6.34 -5.32
C PHE A 399 2.65 4.99 -4.76
N ASP A 400 2.98 4.67 -3.53
CA ASP A 400 2.60 3.39 -2.96
C ASP A 400 1.39 3.49 -2.02
N ASN A 401 1.34 4.55 -1.20
CA ASN A 401 0.27 4.72 -0.20
C ASN A 401 0.23 6.14 0.38
N ALA A 402 -0.79 6.45 1.20
CA ALA A 402 -0.99 7.75 1.83
C ALA A 402 0.03 8.10 2.95
N GLN A 403 1.00 7.24 3.24
CA GLN A 403 1.98 7.38 4.31
C GLN A 403 1.36 7.66 5.70
N ASN A 404 0.11 7.23 5.87
CA ASN A 404 -0.65 7.23 7.12
C ASN A 404 -1.80 6.23 6.94
N TRP A 405 -1.85 5.20 7.79
CA TRP A 405 -2.79 4.10 7.62
C TRP A 405 -4.26 4.54 7.70
N TRP A 406 -4.59 5.40 8.66
CA TRP A 406 -5.96 5.88 8.89
C TRP A 406 -6.49 6.66 7.68
N ARG A 407 -5.67 7.57 7.20
CA ARG A 407 -5.96 8.41 6.05
C ARG A 407 -6.06 7.59 4.76
N HIS A 408 -5.22 6.57 4.63
CA HIS A 408 -5.26 5.65 3.50
C HIS A 408 -6.57 4.86 3.45
N GLN A 409 -6.98 4.26 4.60
CA GLN A 409 -8.26 3.57 4.67
C GLN A 409 -9.44 4.50 4.36
N ALA A 410 -9.41 5.74 4.87
CA ALA A 410 -10.45 6.72 4.60
C ALA A 410 -10.47 7.13 3.11
N SER A 411 -9.32 7.33 2.46
CA SER A 411 -9.27 7.69 1.04
C SER A 411 -9.73 6.55 0.12
N GLU A 412 -9.43 5.30 0.46
CA GLU A 412 -9.83 4.14 -0.35
C GLU A 412 -11.29 3.72 -0.13
N LEU A 413 -11.78 3.77 1.11
CA LEU A 413 -13.11 3.25 1.46
C LEU A 413 -14.16 4.33 1.75
N GLY A 414 -13.74 5.60 1.81
CA GLY A 414 -14.60 6.70 2.22
C GLY A 414 -15.07 6.60 3.68
N ALA A 415 -15.91 7.53 4.11
CA ALA A 415 -16.42 7.54 5.49
C ALA A 415 -17.29 6.31 5.80
N LEU A 416 -18.14 5.88 4.86
CA LEU A 416 -19.04 4.74 5.09
C LEU A 416 -18.26 3.42 5.17
N GLY A 417 -17.34 3.18 4.25
CA GLY A 417 -16.61 1.91 4.19
C GLY A 417 -15.49 1.81 5.22
N ALA A 418 -14.83 2.92 5.56
CA ALA A 418 -13.74 2.94 6.52
C ALA A 418 -14.22 2.94 7.98
N LEU A 419 -15.42 3.42 8.28
CA LEU A 419 -15.92 3.57 9.65
C LEU A 419 -15.77 2.29 10.50
N PRO A 420 -16.14 1.09 10.04
CA PRO A 420 -16.03 -0.12 10.85
C PRO A 420 -14.59 -0.42 11.30
N VAL A 421 -13.62 -0.33 10.38
CA VAL A 421 -12.22 -0.60 10.69
C VAL A 421 -11.56 0.52 11.49
N LEU A 422 -11.93 1.76 11.24
CA LEU A 422 -11.46 2.90 12.02
C LEU A 422 -12.01 2.86 13.46
N ALA A 423 -13.28 2.52 13.64
CA ALA A 423 -13.88 2.33 14.96
C ALA A 423 -13.21 1.17 15.71
N TRP A 424 -12.99 0.03 15.05
CA TRP A 424 -12.27 -1.09 15.66
C TRP A 424 -10.86 -0.70 16.08
N SER A 425 -10.13 -0.02 15.21
CA SER A 425 -8.74 0.37 15.52
C SER A 425 -8.67 1.44 16.61
N ALA A 426 -9.65 2.34 16.69
CA ALA A 426 -9.78 3.28 17.81
C ALA A 426 -10.06 2.55 19.14
N LEU A 427 -10.92 1.54 19.14
CA LEU A 427 -11.16 0.68 20.30
C LEU A 427 -9.92 -0.12 20.70
N LEU A 428 -9.17 -0.65 19.72
CA LEU A 428 -7.89 -1.32 19.96
C LEU A 428 -6.90 -0.34 20.61
N ALA A 429 -6.76 0.86 20.06
CA ALA A 429 -5.86 1.88 20.58
C ALA A 429 -6.27 2.32 22.01
N ALA A 430 -7.55 2.59 22.24
CA ALA A 430 -8.06 2.90 23.58
C ALA A 430 -7.79 1.77 24.57
N GLY A 431 -8.05 0.52 24.17
CA GLY A 431 -7.73 -0.65 24.98
C GLY A 431 -6.24 -0.78 25.29
N VAL A 432 -5.38 -0.60 24.29
CA VAL A 432 -3.92 -0.61 24.45
C VAL A 432 -3.45 0.50 25.39
N LEU A 433 -4.08 1.66 25.40
CA LEU A 433 -3.71 2.78 26.28
C LEU A 433 -4.21 2.60 27.72
N VAL A 434 -5.45 2.08 27.90
CA VAL A 434 -6.16 2.07 29.19
C VAL A 434 -6.10 0.72 29.90
N ALA A 435 -6.23 -0.39 29.17
CA ALA A 435 -6.36 -1.71 29.79
C ALA A 435 -5.11 -2.18 30.52
N GLY A 436 -5.26 -2.59 31.76
CA GLY A 436 -4.23 -3.30 32.53
C GLY A 436 -4.15 -4.78 32.17
N PRO A 437 -3.07 -5.47 32.53
CA PRO A 437 -2.98 -6.92 32.42
C PRO A 437 -3.97 -7.60 33.37
N ARG A 438 -4.53 -8.75 32.98
CA ARG A 438 -5.24 -9.65 33.91
C ARG A 438 -4.33 -10.03 35.05
N GLN A 439 -4.90 -10.14 36.26
CA GLN A 439 -4.14 -10.50 37.45
C GLN A 439 -3.29 -11.76 37.19
N GLY A 440 -1.98 -11.65 37.47
CA GLY A 440 -1.02 -12.76 37.32
C GLY A 440 -0.34 -12.90 35.94
N ARG A 441 -0.71 -12.10 34.91
CA ARG A 441 -0.10 -12.19 33.58
C ARG A 441 0.82 -11.01 33.28
N ALA A 442 2.09 -11.19 33.63
CA ALA A 442 3.13 -10.20 33.31
C ALA A 442 3.38 -10.06 31.79
N ASP A 443 2.92 -11.03 30.99
CA ASP A 443 3.23 -11.13 29.56
C ASP A 443 2.40 -10.13 28.69
N ALA A 444 1.32 -9.57 29.21
CA ALA A 444 0.45 -8.66 28.48
C ALA A 444 1.10 -7.29 28.15
N TRP A 445 2.18 -6.93 28.86
CA TRP A 445 2.85 -5.66 28.63
C TRP A 445 3.62 -5.57 27.32
N LEU A 446 4.23 -6.68 26.92
CA LEU A 446 5.02 -6.70 25.69
C LEU A 446 4.17 -6.49 24.43
N PRO A 447 3.11 -7.28 24.16
CA PRO A 447 2.27 -7.04 22.98
C PRO A 447 1.60 -5.67 23.02
N ARG A 448 1.26 -5.14 24.21
CA ARG A 448 0.75 -3.78 24.38
C ARG A 448 1.73 -2.73 23.89
N ALA A 449 2.98 -2.80 24.34
CA ALA A 449 4.03 -1.85 23.95
C ALA A 449 4.31 -1.91 22.44
N LEU A 450 4.34 -3.13 21.87
CA LEU A 450 4.57 -3.33 20.43
C LEU A 450 3.40 -2.80 19.59
N LEU A 451 2.16 -3.03 20.03
CA LEU A 451 0.98 -2.46 19.37
C LEU A 451 0.97 -0.94 19.42
N ALA A 452 1.36 -0.34 20.55
CA ALA A 452 1.53 1.11 20.65
C ALA A 452 2.61 1.61 19.67
N GLY A 453 3.72 0.89 19.53
CA GLY A 453 4.78 1.18 18.56
C GLY A 453 4.27 1.16 17.12
N ILE A 454 3.56 0.09 16.72
CA ILE A 454 2.96 0.01 15.37
C ILE A 454 1.90 1.11 15.18
N GLY A 455 1.08 1.38 16.20
CA GLY A 455 0.06 2.43 16.14
C GLY A 455 0.66 3.80 15.86
N VAL A 456 1.74 4.18 16.57
CA VAL A 456 2.48 5.43 16.33
C VAL A 456 3.14 5.42 14.94
N ALA A 457 3.77 4.31 14.54
CA ALA A 457 4.34 4.16 13.21
C ALA A 457 3.28 4.33 12.10
N SER A 458 2.05 3.88 12.33
CA SER A 458 0.92 3.99 11.41
C SER A 458 0.40 5.42 11.21
N LEU A 459 0.76 6.36 12.09
CA LEU A 459 0.48 7.79 11.91
C LEU A 459 1.43 8.45 10.90
N VAL A 460 2.63 7.90 10.71
CA VAL A 460 3.68 8.47 9.86
C VAL A 460 4.16 7.53 8.75
N GLY A 461 3.44 6.45 8.51
CA GLY A 461 3.72 5.46 7.48
C GLY A 461 2.62 4.42 7.37
N MET A 462 2.85 3.39 6.56
CA MET A 462 1.96 2.24 6.40
C MET A 462 2.70 0.91 6.60
N PRO A 463 3.16 0.61 7.82
CA PRO A 463 3.91 -0.62 8.07
C PRO A 463 3.10 -1.88 7.75
N THR A 464 1.78 -1.84 7.91
CA THR A 464 0.85 -2.94 7.64
C THR A 464 0.43 -3.08 6.17
N GLN A 465 0.97 -2.27 5.25
CA GLN A 465 0.84 -2.50 3.82
C GLN A 465 1.57 -3.79 3.41
N ASN A 466 2.72 -4.06 4.01
CA ASN A 466 3.40 -5.32 3.81
C ASN A 466 2.60 -6.45 4.47
N PRO A 467 2.22 -7.52 3.73
CA PRO A 467 1.35 -8.57 4.24
C PRO A 467 1.96 -9.30 5.46
N VAL A 468 3.26 -9.46 5.51
CA VAL A 468 3.93 -10.11 6.65
C VAL A 468 3.81 -9.26 7.91
N VAL A 469 3.99 -7.93 7.80
CA VAL A 469 3.80 -7.01 8.93
C VAL A 469 2.35 -6.98 9.38
N LEU A 470 1.40 -7.04 8.46
CA LEU A 470 -0.04 -7.10 8.78
C LEU A 470 -0.39 -8.36 9.55
N LEU A 471 0.13 -9.52 9.14
CA LEU A 471 -0.06 -10.78 9.89
C LEU A 471 0.48 -10.67 11.32
N TRP A 472 1.60 -10.00 11.49
CA TRP A 472 2.19 -9.78 12.80
C TRP A 472 1.43 -8.78 13.66
N PHE A 473 0.94 -7.71 13.06
CA PHE A 473 0.05 -6.76 13.74
C PHE A 473 -1.17 -7.51 14.33
N PHE A 474 -1.84 -8.32 13.54
CA PHE A 474 -2.97 -9.13 14.01
C PHE A 474 -2.55 -10.21 15.03
N GLY A 475 -1.36 -10.78 14.88
CA GLY A 475 -0.80 -11.71 15.87
C GLY A 475 -0.58 -11.07 17.24
N LEU A 476 -0.03 -9.86 17.27
CA LEU A 476 0.15 -9.08 18.49
C LEU A 476 -1.20 -8.63 19.09
N ALA A 477 -2.15 -8.23 18.26
CA ALA A 477 -3.50 -7.87 18.70
C ALA A 477 -4.24 -9.08 19.32
N ALA A 478 -4.10 -10.27 18.71
CA ALA A 478 -4.65 -11.50 19.26
C ALA A 478 -3.98 -11.88 20.59
N TRP A 479 -2.65 -11.80 20.66
CA TRP A 479 -1.91 -12.07 21.90
C TRP A 479 -2.31 -11.09 23.00
N TRP A 480 -2.30 -9.78 22.73
CA TRP A 480 -2.70 -8.79 23.71
C TRP A 480 -4.15 -8.99 24.17
N GLY A 481 -5.08 -9.14 23.25
CA GLY A 481 -6.51 -9.27 23.56
C GLY A 481 -6.86 -10.53 24.37
N THR A 482 -6.15 -11.64 24.15
CA THR A 482 -6.35 -12.89 24.91
C THR A 482 -5.65 -12.89 26.28
N THR A 483 -4.73 -11.97 26.52
CA THR A 483 -3.97 -11.84 27.78
C THR A 483 -4.41 -10.68 28.66
N SER A 484 -5.13 -9.69 28.12
CA SER A 484 -5.52 -8.48 28.84
C SER A 484 -6.92 -8.61 29.46
N ALA A 485 -7.06 -8.16 30.71
CA ALA A 485 -8.36 -7.82 31.26
C ALA A 485 -8.68 -6.39 30.83
N GLY A 486 -9.13 -6.21 29.61
CA GLY A 486 -9.38 -4.89 29.09
C GLY A 486 -10.86 -4.57 29.01
N PRO A 487 -11.21 -3.32 28.65
CA PRO A 487 -12.55 -2.93 28.28
C PRO A 487 -13.02 -3.58 26.96
N VAL A 488 -12.29 -4.60 26.46
CA VAL A 488 -12.88 -5.50 25.48
C VAL A 488 -14.06 -6.14 26.18
N PRO A 489 -15.29 -5.78 25.85
CA PRO A 489 -16.45 -6.33 26.51
C PRO A 489 -16.44 -7.85 26.30
N GLU A 490 -15.97 -8.60 27.31
CA GLU A 490 -16.13 -10.06 27.34
C GLU A 490 -17.61 -10.43 27.48
N GLY A 491 -18.43 -9.45 27.93
CA GLY A 491 -19.86 -9.57 28.08
C GLY A 491 -20.58 -9.62 26.73
N ARG A 492 -21.66 -10.34 26.68
CA ARG A 492 -22.63 -10.23 25.58
C ARG A 492 -23.08 -8.78 25.48
N LEU A 493 -22.97 -8.17 24.30
CA LEU A 493 -23.64 -6.92 24.02
C LEU A 493 -25.12 -7.07 24.46
N ARG A 494 -25.65 -6.08 25.14
CA ARG A 494 -27.09 -6.08 25.44
C ARG A 494 -27.85 -6.35 24.15
N PRO A 495 -28.80 -7.29 24.10
CA PRO A 495 -29.41 -7.72 22.84
C PRO A 495 -29.87 -6.58 21.95
N GLY A 496 -30.50 -5.53 22.53
CA GLY A 496 -30.94 -4.36 21.79
C GLY A 496 -29.77 -3.54 21.19
N VAL A 497 -28.66 -3.36 21.93
CA VAL A 497 -27.49 -2.63 21.46
C VAL A 497 -26.79 -3.40 20.32
N GLY A 498 -26.65 -4.72 20.47
CA GLY A 498 -26.08 -5.56 19.43
C GLY A 498 -26.92 -5.56 18.14
N GLN A 499 -28.25 -5.58 18.28
CA GLN A 499 -29.15 -5.49 17.13
C GLN A 499 -29.08 -4.12 16.45
N ALA A 500 -29.12 -3.03 17.20
CA ALA A 500 -29.00 -1.68 16.68
C ALA A 500 -27.68 -1.47 15.93
N LEU A 501 -26.57 -1.92 16.50
CA LEU A 501 -25.26 -1.84 15.86
C LEU A 501 -25.20 -2.67 14.58
N ALA A 502 -25.71 -3.91 14.59
CA ALA A 502 -25.76 -4.75 13.39
C ALA A 502 -26.63 -4.14 12.29
N SER A 503 -27.76 -3.50 12.65
CA SER A 503 -28.63 -2.79 11.69
C SER A 503 -27.92 -1.56 11.11
N ALA A 504 -27.28 -0.77 11.96
CA ALA A 504 -26.53 0.42 11.53
C ALA A 504 -25.37 0.04 10.60
N LEU A 505 -24.62 -1.00 10.94
CA LEU A 505 -23.55 -1.52 10.09
C LEU A 505 -24.10 -2.05 8.76
N LEU A 506 -25.19 -2.79 8.75
CA LEU A 506 -25.82 -3.28 7.53
C LEU A 506 -26.28 -2.12 6.64
N LEU A 507 -26.94 -1.12 7.19
CA LEU A 507 -27.34 0.08 6.46
C LEU A 507 -26.13 0.79 5.85
N LEU A 508 -25.08 0.98 6.64
CA LEU A 508 -23.84 1.61 6.21
C LEU A 508 -23.18 0.84 5.07
N ILE A 509 -23.12 -0.49 5.15
CA ILE A 509 -22.56 -1.37 4.11
C ILE A 509 -23.39 -1.27 2.83
N VAL A 510 -24.73 -1.31 2.94
CA VAL A 510 -25.62 -1.17 1.79
C VAL A 510 -25.45 0.20 1.13
N LEU A 511 -25.42 1.28 1.92
CA LEU A 511 -25.19 2.62 1.40
C LEU A 511 -23.82 2.75 0.73
N HIS A 512 -22.79 2.15 1.30
CA HIS A 512 -21.45 2.11 0.70
C HIS A 512 -21.46 1.33 -0.63
N ALA A 513 -22.06 0.13 -0.65
CA ALA A 513 -22.10 -0.70 -1.85
C ALA A 513 -22.90 -0.05 -2.99
N VAL A 514 -24.08 0.51 -2.66
CA VAL A 514 -24.92 1.25 -3.62
C VAL A 514 -24.19 2.51 -4.09
N GLY A 515 -23.61 3.28 -3.19
CA GLY A 515 -22.81 4.46 -3.55
C GLY A 515 -21.64 4.12 -4.44
N THR A 516 -20.89 3.05 -4.15
CA THR A 516 -19.78 2.59 -4.98
C THR A 516 -20.27 2.14 -6.37
N ALA A 517 -21.40 1.42 -6.45
CA ALA A 517 -21.98 0.97 -7.71
C ALA A 517 -22.52 2.14 -8.55
N VAL A 518 -23.18 3.13 -7.92
CA VAL A 518 -23.65 4.34 -8.59
C VAL A 518 -22.49 5.17 -9.09
N LEU A 519 -21.47 5.36 -8.26
CA LEU A 519 -20.25 6.03 -8.68
C LEU A 519 -19.51 5.24 -9.76
N ALA A 520 -19.49 3.92 -9.70
CA ALA A 520 -18.94 3.11 -10.78
C ALA A 520 -19.67 3.33 -12.10
N ARG A 521 -20.97 3.51 -12.11
CA ARG A 521 -21.74 3.87 -13.31
C ARG A 521 -21.51 5.29 -13.80
N GLY A 522 -21.39 6.27 -12.92
CA GLY A 522 -21.23 7.70 -13.27
C GLY A 522 -19.77 8.16 -13.33
N TRP A 523 -18.89 7.39 -12.76
CA TRP A 523 -17.42 7.59 -12.76
C TRP A 523 -16.72 6.86 -13.85
N LEU A 524 -17.47 6.69 -14.68
CA LEU A 524 -17.35 5.76 -15.68
C LEU A 524 -16.06 5.87 -16.40
N SER A 525 -15.36 6.90 -16.26
CA SER A 525 -14.06 7.03 -16.86
C SER A 525 -13.14 7.85 -15.97
N VAL A 526 -11.87 7.51 -15.94
CA VAL A 526 -10.81 8.38 -15.41
C VAL A 526 -10.90 9.79 -16.05
N PRO A 527 -11.27 9.94 -17.34
CA PRO A 527 -11.58 11.25 -17.92
C PRO A 527 -12.63 12.05 -17.16
N GLU A 528 -13.71 11.45 -16.70
CA GLU A 528 -14.73 12.19 -15.94
C GLU A 528 -14.24 12.66 -14.58
N ARG A 529 -13.40 11.86 -13.91
CA ARG A 529 -12.72 12.30 -12.68
C ARG A 529 -11.75 13.44 -12.96
N ALA A 530 -10.99 13.36 -14.04
CA ALA A 530 -10.07 14.40 -14.43
C ALA A 530 -10.81 15.70 -14.73
N ARG A 531 -11.98 15.64 -15.41
CA ARG A 531 -12.85 16.80 -15.62
C ARG A 531 -13.31 17.43 -14.32
N ARG A 532 -13.89 16.64 -13.41
CA ARG A 532 -14.39 17.12 -12.11
C ARG A 532 -13.29 17.73 -11.24
N ALA A 533 -12.09 17.25 -11.40
CA ALA A 533 -10.94 17.70 -10.63
C ALA A 533 -10.10 18.75 -11.37
N HIS A 534 -10.51 19.21 -12.55
CA HIS A 534 -9.74 20.10 -13.43
C HIS A 534 -8.30 19.64 -13.64
N ARG A 535 -8.12 18.38 -14.06
CA ARG A 535 -6.81 17.72 -14.23
C ARG A 535 -6.63 17.19 -15.64
N ASP A 536 -5.38 17.20 -16.08
CA ASP A 536 -4.99 16.55 -17.32
C ASP A 536 -5.15 15.03 -17.21
N TYR A 537 -5.62 14.44 -18.28
CA TYR A 537 -5.69 13.00 -18.45
C TYR A 537 -5.28 12.60 -19.86
N ILE A 538 -4.55 11.50 -19.99
CA ILE A 538 -3.96 11.10 -21.28
C ILE A 538 -4.04 9.59 -21.40
N VAL A 539 -4.50 9.12 -22.56
CA VAL A 539 -4.53 7.70 -22.96
C VAL A 539 -3.86 7.56 -24.32
N GLY A 540 -3.15 6.49 -24.57
CA GLY A 540 -2.48 6.25 -25.84
C GLY A 540 -1.19 7.06 -26.03
N ALA A 541 -0.61 7.59 -24.96
CA ALA A 541 0.68 8.24 -24.98
C ALA A 541 1.62 7.66 -23.92
N TYR A 542 2.90 7.64 -24.25
CA TYR A 542 3.97 7.15 -23.39
C TYR A 542 4.32 8.14 -22.27
N ASP A 543 5.24 7.77 -21.41
CA ASP A 543 5.68 8.58 -20.28
C ASP A 543 6.28 9.93 -20.71
N LEU A 544 6.28 10.88 -19.75
CA LEU A 544 6.93 12.17 -19.94
C LEU A 544 8.43 11.99 -20.11
N GLU A 545 8.94 12.49 -21.24
CA GLU A 545 10.36 12.57 -21.53
C GLU A 545 10.84 14.01 -21.37
N PRO A 546 12.05 14.21 -20.82
CA PRO A 546 12.62 15.54 -20.68
C PRO A 546 12.98 16.12 -22.05
N LEU A 547 12.61 17.37 -22.25
CA LEU A 547 13.06 18.19 -23.39
C LEU A 547 14.00 19.29 -22.86
N ALA A 548 14.93 19.75 -23.67
CA ALA A 548 15.82 20.84 -23.28
C ALA A 548 15.01 22.07 -22.84
N GLY A 549 15.45 22.78 -21.80
CA GLY A 549 14.78 23.98 -21.30
C GLY A 549 13.66 23.73 -20.28
N ALA A 550 13.71 22.63 -19.51
CA ALA A 550 12.76 22.30 -18.44
C ALA A 550 11.32 22.02 -18.90
N THR A 551 11.10 21.80 -20.18
CA THR A 551 9.85 21.30 -20.74
C THR A 551 9.90 19.76 -20.82
N SER A 552 8.74 19.14 -20.88
CA SER A 552 8.62 17.70 -21.07
C SER A 552 7.59 17.41 -22.16
N PHE A 553 7.76 16.31 -22.86
CA PHE A 553 6.88 15.89 -23.94
C PHE A 553 6.46 14.43 -23.79
N ARG A 554 5.46 14.02 -24.58
CA ARG A 554 5.04 12.63 -24.67
C ARG A 554 4.96 12.17 -26.10
N TRP A 555 5.41 10.97 -26.36
CA TRP A 555 5.11 10.27 -27.60
C TRP A 555 3.71 9.66 -27.54
N THR A 556 2.97 9.80 -28.64
CA THR A 556 1.74 9.03 -28.84
C THR A 556 2.06 7.63 -29.41
N SER A 557 1.18 6.68 -29.20
CA SER A 557 1.28 5.33 -29.77
C SER A 557 0.63 5.21 -31.16
N GLY A 558 0.27 6.30 -31.76
CA GLY A 558 -0.50 6.40 -33.01
C GLY A 558 -1.78 7.16 -32.78
N ASP A 559 -2.70 6.63 -31.99
CA ASP A 559 -3.90 7.31 -31.50
C ASP A 559 -3.78 7.59 -30.01
N ALA A 560 -3.95 8.87 -29.61
CA ALA A 560 -3.91 9.25 -28.21
C ALA A 560 -5.06 10.22 -27.89
N ARG A 561 -5.70 10.02 -26.75
CA ARG A 561 -6.73 10.91 -26.22
C ARG A 561 -6.15 11.74 -25.09
N PHE A 562 -6.28 13.03 -25.22
CA PHE A 562 -5.86 14.01 -24.23
C PHE A 562 -7.09 14.71 -23.65
N LEU A 563 -7.09 14.89 -22.36
CA LEU A 563 -7.96 15.80 -21.65
C LEU A 563 -7.07 16.81 -20.94
N TRP A 564 -7.03 18.03 -21.45
CA TRP A 564 -6.22 19.12 -20.89
C TRP A 564 -7.04 20.03 -20.01
N ALA A 565 -6.57 20.27 -18.81
CA ALA A 565 -7.08 21.35 -17.97
C ALA A 565 -6.56 22.68 -18.48
N VAL A 566 -7.45 23.55 -18.87
CA VAL A 566 -7.12 24.83 -19.48
C VAL A 566 -7.16 25.92 -18.42
N LYS A 567 -6.02 26.59 -18.21
CA LYS A 567 -5.88 27.65 -17.20
C LYS A 567 -6.16 29.05 -17.75
N THR A 568 -6.14 29.16 -19.05
CA THR A 568 -6.33 30.43 -19.79
C THR A 568 -7.22 30.18 -21.00
N ARG A 569 -7.64 31.24 -21.71
CA ARG A 569 -8.36 31.10 -22.97
C ARG A 569 -7.54 30.39 -24.07
N TRP A 570 -6.25 30.18 -23.86
CA TRP A 570 -5.34 29.66 -24.86
C TRP A 570 -4.76 28.31 -24.41
N LEU A 571 -4.81 27.33 -25.31
CA LEU A 571 -4.03 26.09 -25.21
C LEU A 571 -2.91 26.13 -26.25
N LEU A 572 -1.69 25.97 -25.80
CA LEU A 572 -0.50 26.00 -26.66
C LEU A 572 0.00 24.56 -26.87
N LEU A 573 -0.03 24.09 -28.12
CA LEU A 573 0.42 22.77 -28.51
C LEU A 573 1.68 22.87 -29.38
N ARG A 574 2.65 22.00 -29.10
CA ARG A 574 3.81 21.75 -29.95
C ARG A 574 3.82 20.28 -30.34
N LEU A 575 3.84 20.01 -31.63
CA LEU A 575 3.75 18.69 -32.22
C LEU A 575 4.94 18.47 -33.16
N TRP A 576 5.58 17.29 -33.10
CA TRP A 576 6.61 16.92 -34.08
C TRP A 576 6.69 15.41 -34.24
N VAL A 577 7.37 14.98 -35.30
CA VAL A 577 7.64 13.57 -35.61
C VAL A 577 9.15 13.33 -35.77
N GLN A 578 9.61 12.12 -35.48
CA GLN A 578 11.00 11.72 -35.67
C GLN A 578 11.14 10.53 -36.63
N HIS A 579 10.15 10.32 -37.50
CA HIS A 579 10.21 9.28 -38.51
C HIS A 579 11.38 9.56 -39.46
N PRO A 580 12.32 8.60 -39.62
CA PRO A 580 13.52 8.82 -40.46
C PRO A 580 13.21 9.14 -41.93
N ASP A 581 12.09 8.66 -42.41
CA ASP A 581 11.58 8.79 -43.77
C ASP A 581 10.50 9.85 -43.94
N ALA A 582 10.28 10.72 -42.95
CA ALA A 582 9.19 11.71 -42.98
C ALA A 582 9.26 12.66 -44.20
N ALA A 583 10.45 12.91 -44.74
CA ALA A 583 10.63 13.75 -45.93
C ALA A 583 10.01 13.11 -47.19
N THR A 584 10.15 11.81 -47.33
CA THR A 584 9.65 11.05 -48.49
C THR A 584 8.27 10.44 -48.27
N SER A 585 7.95 10.11 -47.04
CA SER A 585 6.66 9.57 -46.62
C SER A 585 6.14 10.37 -45.41
N PRO A 586 5.42 11.47 -45.66
CA PRO A 586 4.94 12.36 -44.59
C PRO A 586 4.03 11.66 -43.59
N VAL A 587 4.06 12.13 -42.35
CA VAL A 587 3.14 11.69 -41.30
C VAL A 587 2.01 12.69 -41.20
N ARG A 588 0.79 12.29 -41.54
CA ARG A 588 -0.39 13.13 -41.31
C ARG A 588 -0.74 13.08 -39.85
N VAL A 589 -0.81 14.25 -39.21
CA VAL A 589 -1.22 14.44 -37.83
C VAL A 589 -2.56 15.14 -37.79
N ILE A 590 -3.51 14.52 -37.12
CA ILE A 590 -4.85 15.06 -36.89
C ILE A 590 -5.02 15.26 -35.39
N VAL A 591 -5.37 16.48 -34.98
CA VAL A 591 -5.83 16.79 -33.62
C VAL A 591 -7.28 17.21 -33.74
N ASP A 592 -8.15 16.37 -33.28
CA ASP A 592 -9.60 16.57 -33.31
C ASP A 592 -10.14 16.69 -31.89
N SER A 593 -11.03 17.65 -31.65
CA SER A 593 -11.59 17.91 -30.34
C SER A 593 -13.11 17.99 -30.38
N ARG A 594 -13.78 17.94 -29.25
CA ARG A 594 -15.22 18.22 -29.14
C ARG A 594 -15.61 19.59 -29.63
N CYS A 595 -14.66 20.54 -29.66
CA CYS A 595 -14.86 21.89 -30.11
C CYS A 595 -14.51 22.07 -31.59
N GLY A 596 -14.14 21.04 -32.30
CA GLY A 596 -13.77 21.05 -33.70
C GLY A 596 -12.34 20.63 -33.98
N LEU A 597 -11.98 20.62 -35.24
CA LEU A 597 -10.68 20.24 -35.76
C LEU A 597 -9.63 21.31 -35.41
N VAL A 598 -8.60 20.88 -34.66
CA VAL A 598 -7.48 21.75 -34.23
C VAL A 598 -6.33 21.70 -35.24
N VAL A 599 -5.96 20.50 -35.69
CA VAL A 599 -4.85 20.26 -36.63
C VAL A 599 -5.24 19.19 -37.63
N ASP A 600 -4.96 19.43 -38.90
CA ASP A 600 -4.88 18.38 -39.93
C ASP A 600 -3.72 18.80 -40.84
N GLN A 601 -2.56 18.16 -40.64
CA GLN A 601 -1.36 18.54 -41.35
C GLN A 601 -0.40 17.35 -41.55
N GLU A 602 0.28 17.36 -42.71
CA GLU A 602 1.41 16.47 -42.99
C GLU A 602 2.71 17.05 -42.42
N LEU A 603 3.36 16.30 -41.56
CA LEU A 603 4.69 16.63 -41.04
C LEU A 603 5.75 15.89 -41.86
N ARG A 604 6.66 16.66 -42.47
CA ARG A 604 7.71 16.15 -43.39
C ARG A 604 9.11 16.19 -42.79
N SER A 605 9.23 16.70 -41.59
CA SER A 605 10.51 16.83 -40.89
C SER A 605 10.31 16.81 -39.38
N ALA A 606 11.43 16.73 -38.64
CA ALA A 606 11.43 16.86 -37.18
C ALA A 606 11.20 18.31 -36.69
N ALA A 607 10.99 19.27 -37.59
CA ALA A 607 10.65 20.64 -37.19
C ALA A 607 9.30 20.68 -36.46
N PRO A 608 9.21 21.31 -35.29
CA PRO A 608 7.98 21.35 -34.52
C PRO A 608 6.90 22.21 -35.19
N LEU A 609 5.68 21.69 -35.18
CA LEU A 609 4.48 22.45 -35.47
C LEU A 609 3.95 23.07 -34.18
N ASN A 610 3.98 24.39 -34.10
CA ASN A 610 3.44 25.13 -32.96
C ASN A 610 2.03 25.63 -33.28
N VAL A 611 1.09 25.35 -32.39
CA VAL A 611 -0.33 25.72 -32.53
C VAL A 611 -0.81 26.43 -31.28
N ALA A 612 -1.43 27.59 -31.44
CA ALA A 612 -2.15 28.30 -30.39
C ALA A 612 -3.65 28.13 -30.63
N VAL A 613 -4.31 27.45 -29.75
CA VAL A 613 -5.75 27.17 -29.83
C VAL A 613 -6.49 28.14 -28.93
N GLU A 614 -7.33 28.99 -29.51
CA GLU A 614 -8.25 29.84 -28.78
C GLU A 614 -9.52 29.04 -28.47
N LEU A 615 -9.86 28.98 -27.20
CA LEU A 615 -11.02 28.24 -26.72
C LEU A 615 -12.20 29.16 -26.47
N PRO A 616 -13.44 28.70 -26.67
CA PRO A 616 -14.63 29.40 -26.26
C PRO A 616 -14.62 29.76 -24.77
N ASP A 617 -15.31 30.85 -24.42
CA ASP A 617 -15.43 31.24 -23.03
C ASP A 617 -16.11 30.15 -22.18
N GLY A 618 -15.57 29.90 -21.00
CA GLY A 618 -16.11 28.88 -20.06
C GLY A 618 -15.61 27.47 -20.28
N VAL A 619 -14.75 27.22 -21.27
CA VAL A 619 -14.12 25.89 -21.44
C VAL A 619 -12.95 25.74 -20.47
N GLU A 620 -13.15 24.94 -19.43
CA GLU A 620 -12.13 24.64 -18.43
C GLU A 620 -11.33 23.37 -18.75
N MET A 621 -11.89 22.49 -19.59
CA MET A 621 -11.29 21.23 -20.00
C MET A 621 -11.49 21.00 -21.49
N LEU A 622 -10.41 20.75 -22.23
CA LEU A 622 -10.45 20.38 -23.63
C LEU A 622 -10.13 18.88 -23.79
N GLU A 623 -11.08 18.13 -24.32
CA GLU A 623 -10.85 16.77 -24.77
C GLU A 623 -10.51 16.76 -26.26
N ALA A 624 -9.38 16.17 -26.61
CA ALA A 624 -8.95 16.04 -27.99
C ALA A 624 -8.31 14.67 -28.25
N THR A 625 -8.49 14.19 -29.48
CA THR A 625 -7.81 12.98 -29.97
C THR A 625 -6.69 13.43 -30.90
N VAL A 626 -5.47 12.93 -30.63
CA VAL A 626 -4.29 13.15 -31.48
C VAL A 626 -4.02 11.87 -32.23
N ARG A 627 -4.08 11.90 -33.56
CA ARG A 627 -3.83 10.73 -34.43
C ARG A 627 -2.64 10.98 -35.32
N ALA A 628 -1.79 9.97 -35.46
CA ALA A 628 -0.74 9.91 -36.46
C ALA A 628 -1.09 8.85 -37.51
N SER A 629 -0.96 9.16 -38.80
CA SER A 629 -1.28 8.23 -39.89
C SER A 629 -0.45 6.96 -39.87
N ARG A 630 0.69 7.00 -39.20
CA ARG A 630 1.60 5.85 -39.02
C ARG A 630 2.48 6.07 -37.79
N THR A 631 3.03 4.99 -37.29
CA THR A 631 4.00 4.96 -36.21
C THR A 631 5.37 4.51 -36.70
N TRP A 632 6.38 4.77 -35.90
CA TRP A 632 7.75 4.38 -36.16
C TRP A 632 8.35 3.76 -34.89
N GLN A 633 9.08 2.67 -35.06
CA GLN A 633 9.82 2.07 -33.97
C GLN A 633 11.28 2.53 -34.06
N PRO A 634 11.88 3.12 -33.02
CA PRO A 634 13.28 3.47 -33.02
C PRO A 634 14.13 2.24 -33.33
N SER A 635 15.03 2.34 -34.32
CA SER A 635 16.00 1.30 -34.57
C SER A 635 16.93 1.18 -33.37
N ALA A 636 17.18 -0.05 -32.93
CA ALA A 636 17.79 -0.43 -31.67
C ALA A 636 19.21 0.13 -31.42
N HIS A 637 19.29 1.40 -30.99
CA HIS A 637 20.48 1.90 -30.34
C HIS A 637 20.12 2.88 -29.22
N PRO A 638 20.31 2.51 -27.98
CA PRO A 638 20.70 1.21 -27.44
C PRO A 638 19.59 0.15 -27.50
N PRO A 639 19.92 -1.15 -27.49
CA PRO A 639 18.92 -2.21 -27.59
C PRO A 639 17.89 -2.09 -26.46
N GLY A 640 16.62 -1.90 -26.80
CA GLY A 640 15.55 -1.90 -25.81
C GLY A 640 14.34 -1.00 -26.04
N ASP A 641 14.34 -0.03 -26.95
CA ASP A 641 13.15 0.76 -27.23
C ASP A 641 12.25 0.04 -28.25
N THR A 642 11.23 -0.63 -27.75
CA THR A 642 10.26 -1.38 -28.56
C THR A 642 8.97 -0.61 -28.80
N ARG A 643 8.92 0.67 -28.40
CA ARG A 643 7.71 1.50 -28.51
C ARG A 643 7.40 1.82 -29.98
N GLN A 644 6.14 1.88 -30.30
CA GLN A 644 5.63 2.40 -31.57
C GLN A 644 5.32 3.89 -31.39
N LEU A 645 6.19 4.75 -31.91
CA LEU A 645 6.10 6.19 -31.71
C LEU A 645 5.34 6.86 -32.85
N GLY A 646 4.28 7.59 -32.51
CA GLY A 646 3.49 8.38 -33.44
C GLY A 646 3.99 9.83 -33.52
N VAL A 647 3.32 10.74 -32.86
CA VAL A 647 3.66 12.15 -32.76
C VAL A 647 4.04 12.51 -31.32
N ALA A 648 5.05 13.35 -31.18
CA ALA A 648 5.41 13.93 -29.89
C ALA A 648 4.54 15.16 -29.60
N VAL A 649 4.04 15.28 -28.37
CA VAL A 649 3.10 16.31 -27.93
C VAL A 649 3.63 17.02 -26.70
N VAL A 650 3.68 18.35 -26.72
CA VAL A 650 3.85 19.23 -25.57
C VAL A 650 2.63 20.12 -25.47
N SER A 651 2.04 20.20 -24.29
CA SER A 651 1.05 21.24 -23.95
C SER A 651 1.71 22.33 -23.10
N ASP A 652 1.24 23.56 -23.24
CA ASP A 652 1.77 24.73 -22.51
C ASP A 652 3.29 24.93 -22.69
N TRP A 653 3.76 24.87 -23.91
CA TRP A 653 5.18 24.94 -24.24
C TRP A 653 5.81 26.33 -24.07
N LEU A 654 5.02 27.38 -24.05
CA LEU A 654 5.48 28.78 -23.87
C LEU A 654 5.87 29.01 -22.39
N LYS A 655 7.06 28.54 -22.00
CA LYS A 655 7.58 28.78 -20.64
C LYS A 655 8.80 29.70 -20.62
N ASN A 656 9.46 29.91 -21.74
CA ASN A 656 10.69 30.69 -21.86
C ASN A 656 10.55 31.80 -22.93
N ALA A 657 11.28 32.90 -22.74
CA ALA A 657 11.27 34.03 -23.70
C ALA A 657 11.77 33.65 -25.09
N GLU A 658 12.58 32.59 -25.23
CA GLU A 658 13.06 32.07 -26.51
C GLU A 658 11.94 31.40 -27.32
N ASP A 659 11.00 30.75 -26.65
CA ASP A 659 9.87 30.08 -27.28
C ASP A 659 8.87 31.12 -27.91
N ALA A 660 8.88 32.34 -27.43
CA ALA A 660 8.03 33.42 -27.96
C ALA A 660 8.45 33.93 -29.37
N ARG A 661 9.64 33.57 -29.84
CA ARG A 661 10.11 33.91 -31.18
C ARG A 661 9.53 33.03 -32.30
N GLU A 662 9.03 31.85 -31.95
CA GLU A 662 8.38 30.94 -32.88
C GLU A 662 6.90 31.31 -32.98
N GLN A 663 6.47 31.91 -34.11
CA GLN A 663 5.07 32.27 -34.34
C GLN A 663 4.20 31.01 -34.42
N PRO A 664 3.24 30.78 -33.51
CA PRO A 664 2.34 29.65 -33.59
C PRO A 664 1.30 29.85 -34.69
N ARG A 665 0.79 28.76 -35.24
CA ARG A 665 -0.43 28.78 -36.05
C ARG A 665 -1.62 29.00 -35.12
N PHE A 666 -2.42 30.02 -35.39
CA PHE A 666 -3.63 30.31 -34.61
C PHE A 666 -4.82 29.52 -35.13
N VAL A 667 -5.54 28.89 -34.21
CA VAL A 667 -6.78 28.17 -34.46
C VAL A 667 -7.81 28.64 -33.44
N ALA A 668 -8.93 29.21 -33.89
CA ALA A 668 -10.04 29.57 -33.01
C ALA A 668 -11.13 28.48 -33.07
N LEU A 669 -11.54 27.99 -31.91
CA LEU A 669 -12.66 27.07 -31.77
C LEU A 669 -13.88 27.87 -31.31
N ASN A 670 -14.92 27.88 -32.13
CA ASN A 670 -16.06 28.79 -31.93
C ASN A 670 -17.19 28.16 -31.09
N HIS A 671 -17.24 26.85 -30.99
CA HIS A 671 -18.28 26.13 -30.25
C HIS A 671 -17.77 24.79 -29.75
N CYS A 672 -18.20 24.38 -28.56
CA CYS A 672 -17.97 23.02 -28.04
C CYS A 672 -19.32 22.36 -27.85
N ASP A 673 -19.48 21.17 -28.42
CA ASP A 673 -20.64 20.33 -28.15
C ASP A 673 -20.62 19.92 -26.66
N SER A 674 -21.73 20.18 -25.99
CA SER A 674 -21.90 19.96 -24.53
C SER A 674 -21.90 18.46 -24.14
#